data_12cd7decc7599e80323f68cf684488cc
#
_entry.id   12cd7decc7599e80323f68cf684488cc
#
_cell.length_a   1.000
_cell.length_b   1.000
_cell.length_c   1.000
_cell.angle_alpha   90.00
_cell.angle_beta   90.00
_cell.angle_gamma   90.00
#
_symmetry.space_group_name_H-M   'P 1'
#
loop_
_entity.id
_entity.type
_entity.pdbx_description
1 polymer ?
#
loop_
_entity_poly.entity_id
_entity_poly.type
_entity_poly.pdbx_seq_one_letter_code
_entity_poly.pdbx_strand_id
1 'polypeptide(L)'
;LFVAIAVGGLTWGALSACQDAHVWHRLTHHTLSFLTPIAACVADILSLSPSVLMEEGIGEHHAEATPDPAPVAAGTKPAVAPSLAIAPAPAPPPAAPPAPARAAANEPAEIAAVTSTPVPTTTPAHEASDVTPVALNMPPPDDAHATLTAATSPLAPLDTSSPRATLRSFRDTIDHVYRNMRGGLTVDTRIENAHLIAQALKCLDLSEFAPTLAAPRGREAATCLKEVFDRIPMPADSAIPDAAAVKADSITRWRIPGTEIMLVRIDAGPRQGDFIFTPESVERAESYFARVRSRPYKPDAGSPGFYEAYVTIGGTLFPESFVRSLPPWAHTIILGETVWQWCAAVLLAAAFGLVAFLASSLPRIFHPGWARSITSFLLPVVLAGGSLIADWLLTFQVRLTGDSLIAAKLTLRLTLYAGAIAAVMAIMAWVTELLVRARARRGDGVDVQLVRLAARVCTFVIVAWIGIQAADSLGIPVAPLLAGLGAGGLAVALAAQYSIENLIAGVVLFTDKPVRIGDECQYGEIRGRVEQIGLRSTRIRGLDRSLITIPNAEFAKVQLVNYTRRDRIPIKLPVEIRPDASPGQVRDLLSRFRDLLGDHARLDPGSPRVRLTGQSSAAYTIEISALALTADEGEMQTIREEILLAIMDEIEHRQCSMPGDDTGSPLLRAA
;
A
#
# COMPACT_ATOMS: atom_id res chain seq x y z
N LEU A 1 11.66 13.61 -8.48
CA LEU A 1 12.58 13.47 -9.62
C LEU A 1 14.03 13.25 -9.13
N PHE A 2 14.54 14.05 -8.17
CA PHE A 2 15.89 13.89 -7.60
C PHE A 2 16.07 12.58 -6.83
N VAL A 3 15.04 12.11 -6.12
CA VAL A 3 15.06 10.80 -5.43
C VAL A 3 15.03 9.66 -6.45
N ALA A 4 14.25 9.79 -7.53
CA ALA A 4 14.25 8.83 -8.63
C ALA A 4 15.60 8.81 -9.38
N ILE A 5 16.28 9.96 -9.53
CA ILE A 5 17.59 10.06 -10.15
C ILE A 5 18.69 9.53 -9.21
N ALA A 6 18.62 9.81 -7.90
CA ALA A 6 19.60 9.31 -6.93
C ALA A 6 19.46 7.80 -6.70
N VAL A 7 18.25 7.28 -6.60
CA VAL A 7 17.97 5.84 -6.52
C VAL A 7 18.24 5.17 -7.87
N GLY A 8 17.88 5.80 -8.99
CA GLY A 8 18.19 5.33 -10.33
C GLY A 8 19.70 5.35 -10.66
N GLY A 9 20.44 6.35 -10.22
CA GLY A 9 21.90 6.45 -10.42
C GLY A 9 22.69 5.44 -9.58
N LEU A 10 22.26 5.19 -8.33
CA LEU A 10 22.85 4.17 -7.46
C LEU A 10 22.49 2.74 -7.91
N THR A 11 21.27 2.54 -8.40
CA THR A 11 20.85 1.26 -8.99
C THR A 11 21.56 1.02 -10.32
N TRP A 12 21.79 2.04 -11.17
CA TRP A 12 22.50 1.91 -12.44
C TRP A 12 23.98 1.55 -12.23
N GLY A 13 24.66 2.14 -11.25
CA GLY A 13 26.05 1.81 -10.92
C GLY A 13 26.22 0.40 -10.33
N ALA A 14 25.31 -0.03 -9.48
CA ALA A 14 25.30 -1.39 -8.93
C ALA A 14 24.83 -2.45 -9.96
N LEU A 15 24.04 -2.06 -10.92
CA LEU A 15 23.38 -2.89 -11.92
C LEU A 15 24.26 -3.13 -13.16
N SER A 16 25.17 -2.21 -13.49
CA SER A 16 26.18 -2.46 -14.55
C SER A 16 27.22 -3.51 -14.12
N ALA A 17 27.27 -3.83 -12.82
CA ALA A 17 28.16 -4.85 -12.25
C ALA A 17 27.48 -6.21 -12.06
N CYS A 18 26.15 -6.33 -12.24
CA CYS A 18 25.40 -7.55 -12.03
C CYS A 18 24.88 -8.09 -13.37
N GLN A 19 25.55 -9.12 -13.91
CA GLN A 19 25.24 -9.74 -15.21
C GLN A 19 24.05 -10.72 -15.18
N ASP A 20 23.26 -10.80 -14.08
CA ASP A 20 22.12 -11.72 -13.98
C ASP A 20 20.79 -11.04 -14.36
N ALA A 21 20.35 -11.28 -15.61
CA ALA A 21 19.11 -10.75 -16.17
C ALA A 21 17.84 -11.13 -15.38
N HIS A 22 17.84 -12.26 -14.65
CA HIS A 22 16.70 -12.71 -13.84
C HIS A 22 16.56 -11.99 -12.49
N VAL A 23 17.65 -11.53 -11.91
CA VAL A 23 17.64 -10.67 -10.71
C VAL A 23 17.12 -9.28 -11.08
N TRP A 24 17.45 -8.82 -12.29
CA TRP A 24 16.95 -7.58 -12.88
C TRP A 24 15.43 -7.51 -12.96
N HIS A 25 14.81 -8.55 -13.51
CA HIS A 25 13.36 -8.56 -13.72
C HIS A 25 12.56 -8.56 -12.40
N ARG A 26 13.07 -9.22 -11.36
CA ARG A 26 12.43 -9.20 -10.02
C ARG A 26 12.66 -7.88 -9.28
N LEU A 27 13.86 -7.32 -9.30
CA LEU A 27 14.16 -6.04 -8.66
C LEU A 27 13.44 -4.87 -9.32
N THR A 28 13.36 -4.82 -10.66
CA THR A 28 12.64 -3.76 -11.37
C THR A 28 11.12 -3.89 -11.21
N HIS A 29 10.56 -5.10 -11.19
CA HIS A 29 9.13 -5.28 -10.95
C HIS A 29 8.72 -4.91 -9.51
N HIS A 30 9.52 -5.26 -8.50
CA HIS A 30 9.24 -4.90 -7.11
C HIS A 30 9.53 -3.41 -6.80
N THR A 31 10.57 -2.81 -7.38
CA THR A 31 10.85 -1.38 -7.19
C THR A 31 9.89 -0.47 -7.95
N LEU A 32 9.47 -0.84 -9.17
CA LEU A 32 8.47 -0.09 -9.94
C LEU A 32 7.06 -0.22 -9.34
N SER A 33 6.65 -1.39 -8.85
CA SER A 33 5.37 -1.55 -8.16
C SER A 33 5.32 -0.82 -6.82
N PHE A 34 6.47 -0.53 -6.20
CA PHE A 34 6.58 0.22 -4.96
C PHE A 34 6.59 1.75 -5.19
N LEU A 35 7.22 2.21 -6.28
CA LEU A 35 7.33 3.64 -6.59
C LEU A 35 6.07 4.21 -7.25
N THR A 36 5.26 3.40 -7.94
CA THR A 36 4.03 3.85 -8.61
C THR A 36 2.98 4.42 -7.64
N PRO A 37 2.63 3.80 -6.49
CA PRO A 37 1.67 4.41 -5.57
C PRO A 37 2.24 5.64 -4.84
N ILE A 38 3.56 5.70 -4.59
CA ILE A 38 4.21 6.87 -3.99
C ILE A 38 4.27 8.02 -4.99
N ALA A 39 4.59 7.74 -6.26
CA ALA A 39 4.59 8.74 -7.33
C ALA A 39 3.17 9.24 -7.64
N ALA A 40 2.16 8.37 -7.61
CA ALA A 40 0.76 8.76 -7.75
C ALA A 40 0.29 9.64 -6.59
N CYS A 41 0.59 9.27 -5.35
CA CYS A 41 0.24 10.07 -4.18
C CYS A 41 0.96 11.44 -4.16
N VAL A 42 2.21 11.52 -4.63
CA VAL A 42 2.95 12.78 -4.77
C VAL A 42 2.43 13.60 -5.95
N ALA A 43 2.05 12.96 -7.06
CA ALA A 43 1.45 13.62 -8.22
C ALA A 43 0.07 14.20 -7.89
N ASP A 44 -0.79 13.46 -7.16
CA ASP A 44 -2.08 13.95 -6.70
C ASP A 44 -1.94 15.11 -5.70
N ILE A 45 -0.92 15.11 -4.85
CA ILE A 45 -0.63 16.23 -3.94
C ILE A 45 -0.09 17.46 -4.71
N LEU A 46 0.61 17.25 -5.83
CA LEU A 46 1.16 18.32 -6.67
C LEU A 46 0.19 18.80 -7.74
N SER A 47 -0.78 17.99 -8.17
CA SER A 47 -1.77 18.34 -9.21
C SER A 47 -2.97 19.16 -8.71
N LEU A 48 -3.06 19.41 -7.41
CA LEU A 48 -4.01 20.36 -6.85
C LEU A 48 -3.57 21.80 -7.08
N SER A 49 -3.53 22.27 -8.33
CA SER A 49 -3.67 23.61 -8.89
C SER A 49 -2.58 24.05 -9.88
N PRO A 50 -2.79 23.92 -11.19
CA PRO A 50 -2.03 24.70 -12.17
C PRO A 50 -2.72 26.03 -12.56
N SER A 51 -3.83 26.43 -11.93
CA SER A 51 -4.63 27.56 -12.41
C SER A 51 -4.45 28.90 -11.67
N VAL A 52 -3.41 29.07 -10.83
CA VAL A 52 -3.17 30.31 -10.06
C VAL A 52 -1.77 30.94 -10.33
N LEU A 53 -1.10 30.56 -11.39
CA LEU A 53 0.23 31.12 -11.72
C LEU A 53 0.23 32.19 -12.84
N MET A 54 -0.93 32.75 -13.19
CA MET A 54 -0.99 33.87 -14.11
C MET A 54 -2.06 34.85 -13.63
N GLU A 55 -1.74 35.71 -12.68
CA GLU A 55 -2.22 37.08 -12.55
C GLU A 55 -1.70 37.69 -11.25
N GLU A 56 -0.94 38.67 -11.38
CA GLU A 56 -0.72 39.92 -10.68
C GLU A 56 0.76 40.29 -10.61
N GLY A 57 1.11 41.21 -11.50
CA GLY A 57 2.32 42.01 -11.44
C GLY A 57 2.02 43.35 -10.77
N ILE A 58 3.01 43.81 -10.05
CA ILE A 58 3.37 45.22 -9.82
C ILE A 58 2.48 46.05 -8.86
N GLY A 59 3.10 46.45 -7.77
CA GLY A 59 2.60 47.51 -6.86
C GLY A 59 3.56 47.73 -5.69
N GLU A 60 4.61 48.54 -5.90
CA GLU A 60 5.41 49.14 -4.82
C GLU A 60 4.56 50.09 -3.96
N HIS A 61 4.73 50.09 -2.64
CA HIS A 61 4.84 51.32 -1.85
C HIS A 61 5.33 51.09 -0.41
N HIS A 62 6.41 51.77 -0.10
CA HIS A 62 6.95 52.41 1.11
C HIS A 62 6.46 52.05 2.54
N ALA A 63 7.48 51.82 3.31
CA ALA A 63 7.81 52.01 4.71
C ALA A 63 6.94 52.94 5.60
N GLU A 64 6.73 52.52 6.85
CA GLU A 64 6.97 53.40 8.03
C GLU A 64 7.09 52.57 9.32
N ALA A 65 7.89 53.11 10.27
CA ALA A 65 8.49 52.44 11.41
C ALA A 65 7.79 52.74 12.75
N THR A 66 7.82 51.73 13.63
CA THR A 66 7.94 51.75 15.13
C THR A 66 6.93 52.55 15.96
N PRO A 67 6.76 52.32 17.29
CA PRO A 67 7.62 51.61 18.25
C PRO A 67 6.92 50.65 19.25
N ASP A 68 7.77 49.91 19.92
CA ASP A 68 7.60 49.11 21.14
C ASP A 68 7.06 49.88 22.34
N PRO A 69 6.41 49.28 23.32
CA PRO A 69 6.84 49.45 24.69
C PRO A 69 6.98 48.18 25.53
N ALA A 70 7.92 48.28 26.42
CA ALA A 70 8.49 47.37 27.38
C ALA A 70 7.58 46.98 28.59
N PRO A 71 8.07 46.21 29.56
CA PRO A 71 7.36 45.17 30.30
C PRO A 71 6.84 45.60 31.67
N VAL A 72 5.86 44.86 32.19
CA VAL A 72 5.44 44.98 33.63
C VAL A 72 5.40 43.59 34.27
N ALA A 73 5.86 43.66 35.53
CA ALA A 73 6.29 42.61 36.44
C ALA A 73 5.21 41.68 37.01
N ALA A 74 5.72 40.53 37.41
CA ALA A 74 5.46 39.66 38.57
C ALA A 74 4.27 39.91 39.48
N GLY A 75 3.57 38.81 39.85
CA GLY A 75 2.79 38.79 41.08
C GLY A 75 1.91 37.54 41.27
N THR A 76 2.40 36.65 42.15
CA THR A 76 1.68 35.84 43.14
C THR A 76 0.78 34.66 42.74
N LYS A 77 1.20 33.47 43.20
CA LYS A 77 0.38 32.31 43.56
C LYS A 77 -0.66 32.62 44.62
N PRO A 78 -1.79 31.93 44.67
CA PRO A 78 -2.08 31.14 45.87
C PRO A 78 -2.67 29.74 45.63
N ALA A 79 -2.22 28.84 46.47
CA ALA A 79 -2.95 27.95 47.40
C ALA A 79 -3.85 26.82 46.90
N VAL A 80 -3.44 25.67 47.31
CA VAL A 80 -3.99 24.32 47.40
C VAL A 80 -5.28 24.26 48.24
N ALA A 81 -6.27 23.45 47.80
CA ALA A 81 -7.17 22.64 48.65
C ALA A 81 -8.15 21.82 47.79
N PRO A 82 -8.87 20.82 48.33
CA PRO A 82 -8.39 19.46 48.56
C PRO A 82 -9.19 18.41 47.76
N SER A 83 -8.60 17.21 47.72
CA SER A 83 -9.12 15.91 47.26
C SER A 83 -10.56 15.60 47.73
N LEU A 84 -11.42 15.20 46.76
CA LEU A 84 -12.69 14.49 47.01
C LEU A 84 -12.52 13.07 46.51
N ALA A 85 -12.65 12.11 47.42
CA ALA A 85 -12.62 10.68 47.22
C ALA A 85 -13.83 10.21 46.38
N ILE A 86 -13.58 9.44 45.31
CA ILE A 86 -14.60 8.75 44.54
C ILE A 86 -14.69 7.31 45.06
N ALA A 87 -15.88 6.90 45.44
CA ALA A 87 -16.24 5.55 45.89
C ALA A 87 -16.17 4.53 44.74
N PRO A 88 -15.92 3.23 45.05
CA PRO A 88 -15.78 2.19 44.02
C PRO A 88 -17.14 1.75 43.47
N ALA A 89 -17.15 1.47 42.15
CA ALA A 89 -18.29 0.94 41.41
C ALA A 89 -18.59 -0.52 41.76
N PRO A 90 -19.85 -0.98 41.65
CA PRO A 90 -20.28 -2.34 41.99
C PRO A 90 -19.87 -3.37 40.92
N ALA A 91 -19.61 -4.59 41.37
CA ALA A 91 -19.19 -5.75 40.58
C ALA A 91 -20.28 -6.25 39.63
N PRO A 92 -19.92 -6.86 38.46
CA PRO A 92 -20.85 -7.43 37.52
C PRO A 92 -21.41 -8.80 38.01
N PRO A 93 -22.61 -9.21 37.59
CA PRO A 93 -23.24 -10.47 37.99
C PRO A 93 -22.60 -11.69 37.31
N PRO A 94 -22.74 -12.90 37.88
CA PRO A 94 -22.07 -14.11 37.41
C PRO A 94 -22.71 -14.70 36.16
N ALA A 95 -21.85 -15.35 35.33
CA ALA A 95 -22.19 -15.99 34.06
C ALA A 95 -23.07 -17.23 34.25
N ALA A 96 -24.04 -17.43 33.34
CA ALA A 96 -24.90 -18.60 33.24
C ALA A 96 -24.13 -19.83 32.66
N PRO A 97 -24.51 -21.06 33.00
CA PRO A 97 -23.83 -22.28 32.57
C PRO A 97 -24.18 -22.69 31.14
N PRO A 98 -23.31 -23.48 30.45
CA PRO A 98 -23.50 -23.88 29.06
C PRO A 98 -24.54 -25.03 28.94
N ALA A 99 -25.37 -24.97 27.90
CA ALA A 99 -26.30 -26.02 27.51
C ALA A 99 -25.61 -27.17 26.76
N PRO A 100 -26.12 -28.40 26.82
CA PRO A 100 -25.43 -29.59 26.35
C PRO A 100 -25.54 -29.79 24.82
N ALA A 101 -24.48 -30.44 24.28
CA ALA A 101 -24.36 -30.88 22.90
C ALA A 101 -25.47 -31.87 22.50
N ARG A 102 -26.04 -31.68 21.34
CA ARG A 102 -26.90 -32.69 20.68
C ARG A 102 -26.22 -33.15 19.40
N ALA A 103 -25.86 -34.42 19.39
CA ALA A 103 -25.42 -35.17 18.21
C ALA A 103 -26.66 -35.59 17.39
N ALA A 104 -26.54 -35.48 16.05
CA ALA A 104 -27.26 -36.27 15.03
C ALA A 104 -26.58 -35.94 13.71
N ALA A 105 -25.84 -36.79 13.07
CA ALA A 105 -26.24 -37.91 12.21
C ALA A 105 -26.80 -37.46 10.84
N ASN A 106 -25.94 -37.69 9.82
CA ASN A 106 -26.21 -38.22 8.44
C ASN A 106 -27.25 -37.54 7.55
N GLU A 107 -26.93 -37.13 6.39
CA GLU A 107 -26.83 -37.85 5.10
C GLU A 107 -26.68 -36.84 3.94
N PRO A 108 -26.12 -37.21 2.78
CA PRO A 108 -25.77 -36.26 1.73
C PRO A 108 -26.93 -36.05 0.74
N ALA A 109 -27.26 -34.81 0.45
CA ALA A 109 -28.19 -34.47 -0.64
C ALA A 109 -27.41 -34.27 -1.94
N GLU A 110 -27.74 -35.11 -2.88
CA GLU A 110 -27.48 -35.12 -4.31
C GLU A 110 -27.93 -33.80 -4.94
N ILE A 111 -26.99 -33.01 -5.52
CA ILE A 111 -27.34 -31.85 -6.34
C ILE A 111 -27.09 -32.18 -7.79
N ALA A 112 -28.20 -32.24 -8.52
CA ALA A 112 -28.30 -32.49 -9.95
C ALA A 112 -27.47 -31.53 -10.79
N ALA A 113 -26.74 -32.12 -11.75
CA ALA A 113 -26.04 -31.41 -12.80
C ALA A 113 -27.02 -30.71 -13.75
N VAL A 114 -26.90 -29.37 -13.83
CA VAL A 114 -27.54 -28.57 -14.87
C VAL A 114 -26.60 -28.50 -16.06
N THR A 115 -26.94 -29.22 -17.13
CA THR A 115 -26.35 -29.19 -18.46
C THR A 115 -26.62 -27.83 -19.12
N SER A 116 -25.60 -27.03 -19.34
CA SER A 116 -25.64 -25.84 -20.19
C SER A 116 -25.25 -26.21 -21.62
N THR A 117 -26.19 -26.07 -22.54
CA THR A 117 -26.05 -26.14 -23.99
C THR A 117 -25.18 -25.00 -24.54
N PRO A 118 -24.30 -25.23 -25.52
CA PRO A 118 -23.50 -24.17 -26.13
C PRO A 118 -24.29 -23.38 -27.18
N VAL A 119 -24.15 -22.05 -27.13
CA VAL A 119 -24.63 -21.10 -28.12
C VAL A 119 -23.63 -21.08 -29.30
N PRO A 120 -24.06 -21.14 -30.57
CA PRO A 120 -23.16 -21.06 -31.72
C PRO A 120 -22.74 -19.61 -32.01
N THR A 121 -21.45 -19.36 -31.97
CA THR A 121 -20.84 -18.09 -32.39
C THR A 121 -20.59 -18.14 -33.90
N THR A 122 -21.27 -17.33 -34.65
CA THR A 122 -20.99 -17.05 -36.07
C THR A 122 -19.83 -16.10 -36.21
N THR A 123 -18.73 -16.54 -36.81
CA THR A 123 -17.61 -15.72 -37.25
C THR A 123 -17.73 -15.41 -38.74
N PRO A 124 -17.54 -14.18 -39.20
CA PRO A 124 -17.50 -13.89 -40.64
C PRO A 124 -16.15 -14.32 -41.25
N ALA A 125 -16.24 -14.97 -42.36
CA ALA A 125 -15.11 -15.41 -43.19
C ALA A 125 -14.36 -14.21 -43.77
N HIS A 126 -13.04 -14.18 -43.55
CA HIS A 126 -12.11 -13.34 -44.32
C HIS A 126 -11.32 -14.28 -45.24
N GLU A 127 -11.33 -13.96 -46.52
CA GLU A 127 -10.62 -14.65 -47.60
C GLU A 127 -9.12 -14.74 -47.30
N ALA A 128 -8.60 -15.93 -47.22
CA ALA A 128 -7.18 -16.20 -47.16
C ALA A 128 -6.67 -16.52 -48.57
N SER A 129 -5.74 -15.68 -49.00
CA SER A 129 -4.97 -15.90 -50.24
C SER A 129 -4.07 -17.12 -50.08
N ASP A 130 -4.14 -18.01 -51.07
CA ASP A 130 -3.29 -19.17 -51.26
C ASP A 130 -1.80 -18.80 -51.27
N VAL A 131 -1.06 -19.23 -50.25
CA VAL A 131 0.40 -19.38 -50.28
C VAL A 131 0.72 -20.84 -50.03
N THR A 132 1.03 -21.56 -51.06
CA THR A 132 1.53 -22.93 -51.01
C THR A 132 2.81 -23.02 -50.19
N PRO A 133 2.91 -23.86 -49.14
CA PRO A 133 4.18 -24.08 -48.47
C PRO A 133 5.08 -24.99 -49.33
N VAL A 134 6.24 -24.47 -49.69
CA VAL A 134 7.35 -25.26 -50.28
C VAL A 134 7.83 -26.23 -49.20
N ALA A 135 7.54 -27.51 -49.41
CA ALA A 135 8.07 -28.59 -48.59
C ALA A 135 9.59 -28.69 -48.78
N LEU A 136 10.36 -28.21 -47.81
CA LEU A 136 11.78 -28.53 -47.68
C LEU A 136 11.88 -29.99 -47.24
N ASN A 137 12.28 -30.82 -48.21
CA ASN A 137 12.59 -32.23 -48.00
C ASN A 137 13.90 -32.31 -47.20
N MET A 138 13.81 -32.36 -45.86
CA MET A 138 14.93 -32.68 -44.98
C MET A 138 15.03 -34.21 -44.89
N PRO A 139 16.22 -34.80 -45.07
CA PRO A 139 16.44 -36.22 -44.82
C PRO A 139 16.20 -36.51 -43.34
N PRO A 140 15.74 -37.70 -42.95
CA PRO A 140 15.54 -38.09 -41.56
C PRO A 140 16.88 -37.97 -40.81
N PRO A 141 16.87 -37.43 -39.57
CA PRO A 141 18.09 -37.33 -38.77
C PRO A 141 18.60 -38.74 -38.45
N ASP A 142 19.88 -38.95 -38.74
CA ASP A 142 20.59 -40.16 -38.32
C ASP A 142 20.59 -40.20 -36.78
N ASP A 143 19.80 -41.11 -36.21
CA ASP A 143 19.62 -41.26 -34.74
C ASP A 143 20.92 -41.62 -34.00
N ALA A 144 22.00 -41.98 -34.70
CA ALA A 144 23.30 -42.31 -34.13
C ALA A 144 24.13 -41.05 -33.72
N HIS A 145 23.90 -39.88 -34.35
CA HIS A 145 24.61 -38.66 -34.01
C HIS A 145 23.90 -37.80 -32.94
N ALA A 146 22.59 -38.01 -32.79
CA ALA A 146 21.81 -37.23 -31.82
C ALA A 146 22.10 -37.61 -30.34
N THR A 147 22.50 -38.86 -30.10
CA THR A 147 22.75 -39.37 -28.74
C THR A 147 24.12 -38.97 -28.17
N LEU A 148 25.12 -38.67 -29.04
CA LEU A 148 26.45 -38.26 -28.57
C LEU A 148 26.60 -36.74 -28.37
N THR A 149 25.78 -35.92 -29.01
CA THR A 149 25.85 -34.46 -28.94
C THR A 149 25.01 -33.87 -27.80
N ALA A 150 23.96 -34.57 -27.38
CA ALA A 150 23.12 -34.07 -26.28
C ALA A 150 23.78 -34.16 -24.88
N ALA A 151 24.71 -35.11 -24.71
CA ALA A 151 25.42 -35.31 -23.44
C ALA A 151 26.58 -34.33 -23.18
N THR A 152 26.97 -33.52 -24.17
CA THR A 152 28.14 -32.63 -24.12
C THR A 152 27.80 -31.15 -24.29
N SER A 153 26.52 -30.79 -24.45
CA SER A 153 26.14 -29.37 -24.56
C SER A 153 26.20 -28.69 -23.19
N PRO A 154 26.94 -27.59 -23.04
CA PRO A 154 26.95 -26.80 -21.80
C PRO A 154 25.57 -26.19 -21.44
N LEU A 155 24.60 -26.30 -22.37
CA LEU A 155 23.22 -25.85 -22.20
C LEU A 155 22.24 -27.02 -21.90
N ALA A 156 22.73 -28.26 -21.84
CA ALA A 156 21.86 -29.38 -21.51
C ALA A 156 21.33 -29.26 -20.07
N PRO A 157 20.01 -29.45 -19.85
CA PRO A 157 19.47 -29.46 -18.49
C PRO A 157 20.05 -30.64 -17.70
N LEU A 158 20.27 -30.46 -16.39
CA LEU A 158 20.67 -31.58 -15.53
C LEU A 158 19.58 -32.64 -15.50
N ASP A 159 19.99 -33.90 -15.62
CA ASP A 159 19.08 -35.01 -15.42
C ASP A 159 18.93 -35.31 -13.93
N THR A 160 17.74 -35.09 -13.41
CA THR A 160 17.32 -35.33 -12.04
C THR A 160 16.15 -36.32 -11.94
N SER A 161 15.90 -37.07 -13.03
CA SER A 161 14.77 -38.00 -13.14
C SER A 161 14.84 -39.21 -12.22
N SER A 162 16.00 -39.51 -11.65
CA SER A 162 16.23 -40.63 -10.74
C SER A 162 17.41 -40.36 -9.78
N PRO A 163 17.53 -41.09 -8.66
CA PRO A 163 18.67 -40.99 -7.77
C PRO A 163 20.03 -41.17 -8.47
N ARG A 164 20.10 -42.12 -9.44
CA ARG A 164 21.32 -42.38 -10.25
C ARG A 164 21.66 -41.17 -11.11
N ALA A 165 20.66 -40.61 -11.80
CA ALA A 165 20.84 -39.47 -12.69
C ALA A 165 21.27 -38.22 -11.88
N THR A 166 20.62 -37.94 -10.78
CA THR A 166 20.96 -36.80 -9.90
C THR A 166 22.38 -36.88 -9.34
N LEU A 167 22.78 -38.05 -8.81
CA LEU A 167 24.13 -38.26 -8.29
C LEU A 167 25.21 -38.12 -9.38
N ARG A 168 24.98 -38.68 -10.57
CA ARG A 168 25.90 -38.56 -11.68
C ARG A 168 26.00 -37.11 -12.16
N SER A 169 24.86 -36.46 -12.42
CA SER A 169 24.80 -35.06 -12.84
C SER A 169 25.49 -34.14 -11.86
N PHE A 170 25.25 -34.31 -10.56
CA PHE A 170 25.88 -33.54 -9.50
C PHE A 170 27.42 -33.72 -9.48
N ARG A 171 27.90 -34.97 -9.48
CA ARG A 171 29.34 -35.27 -9.44
C ARG A 171 30.06 -34.74 -10.67
N ASP A 172 29.53 -35.04 -11.86
CA ASP A 172 30.13 -34.63 -13.14
C ASP A 172 30.22 -33.10 -13.27
N THR A 173 29.18 -32.41 -12.82
CA THR A 173 29.15 -30.93 -12.82
C THR A 173 30.22 -30.34 -11.90
N ILE A 174 30.34 -30.86 -10.68
CA ILE A 174 31.37 -30.36 -9.74
C ILE A 174 32.79 -30.74 -10.20
N ASP A 175 32.97 -31.93 -10.78
CA ASP A 175 34.26 -32.34 -11.37
C ASP A 175 34.66 -31.45 -12.55
N HIS A 176 33.70 -30.95 -13.30
CA HIS A 176 33.95 -29.98 -14.38
C HIS A 176 34.39 -28.61 -13.79
N VAL A 177 33.70 -28.12 -12.75
CA VAL A 177 34.10 -26.90 -12.04
C VAL A 177 35.54 -27.03 -11.52
N TYR A 178 35.88 -28.16 -10.91
CA TYR A 178 37.22 -28.40 -10.38
C TYR A 178 38.30 -28.41 -11.48
N ARG A 179 38.03 -29.04 -12.62
CA ARG A 179 38.96 -29.05 -13.77
C ARG A 179 39.20 -27.63 -14.29
N ASN A 180 38.14 -26.82 -14.42
CA ASN A 180 38.25 -25.43 -14.82
C ASN A 180 39.07 -24.60 -13.82
N MET A 181 38.90 -24.86 -12.52
CA MET A 181 39.69 -24.18 -11.48
C MET A 181 41.17 -24.53 -11.56
N ARG A 182 41.54 -25.77 -11.87
CA ARG A 182 42.93 -26.20 -12.03
C ARG A 182 43.57 -25.73 -13.33
N GLY A 183 42.80 -25.56 -14.38
CA GLY A 183 43.24 -25.08 -15.70
C GLY A 183 43.58 -23.59 -15.76
N GLY A 184 43.30 -22.85 -14.71
CA GLY A 184 43.46 -21.39 -14.61
C GLY A 184 42.14 -20.63 -14.84
N LEU A 185 41.83 -19.71 -13.93
CA LEU A 185 40.58 -18.94 -13.93
C LEU A 185 40.62 -17.75 -14.87
N THR A 186 40.22 -17.92 -16.11
CA THR A 186 39.91 -16.81 -17.02
C THR A 186 38.54 -16.23 -16.74
N VAL A 187 38.17 -15.11 -17.36
CA VAL A 187 36.83 -14.52 -17.22
C VAL A 187 35.76 -15.50 -17.70
N ASP A 188 35.99 -16.15 -18.84
CA ASP A 188 35.06 -17.09 -19.45
C ASP A 188 34.84 -18.33 -18.57
N THR A 189 35.92 -18.93 -18.02
CA THR A 189 35.80 -20.08 -17.10
C THR A 189 35.15 -19.69 -15.77
N ARG A 190 35.26 -18.45 -15.33
CA ARG A 190 34.52 -17.97 -14.13
C ARG A 190 33.01 -17.89 -14.37
N ILE A 191 32.59 -17.42 -15.54
CA ILE A 191 31.18 -17.36 -15.93
C ILE A 191 30.62 -18.77 -16.08
N GLU A 192 31.36 -19.64 -16.75
CA GLU A 192 31.00 -21.06 -16.92
C GLU A 192 30.88 -21.76 -15.56
N ASN A 193 31.84 -21.59 -14.66
CA ASN A 193 31.80 -22.16 -13.32
C ASN A 193 30.61 -21.63 -12.50
N ALA A 194 30.25 -20.35 -12.61
CA ALA A 194 29.08 -19.80 -11.96
C ALA A 194 27.79 -20.49 -12.44
N HIS A 195 27.70 -20.74 -13.75
CA HIS A 195 26.59 -21.47 -14.35
C HIS A 195 26.53 -22.94 -13.90
N LEU A 196 27.68 -23.66 -13.94
CA LEU A 196 27.77 -25.05 -13.49
C LEU A 196 27.42 -25.19 -12.00
N ILE A 197 27.91 -24.27 -11.16
CA ILE A 197 27.54 -24.27 -9.73
C ILE A 197 26.03 -24.01 -9.58
N ALA A 198 25.45 -23.06 -10.30
CA ALA A 198 24.01 -22.82 -10.28
C ALA A 198 23.19 -24.04 -10.72
N GLN A 199 23.72 -24.85 -11.65
CA GLN A 199 23.12 -26.12 -12.01
C GLN A 199 23.25 -27.15 -10.87
N ALA A 200 24.42 -27.33 -10.28
CA ALA A 200 24.61 -28.25 -9.15
C ALA A 200 23.69 -27.93 -7.96
N LEU A 201 23.45 -26.63 -7.69
CA LEU A 201 22.50 -26.20 -6.66
C LEU A 201 21.06 -26.66 -6.90
N LYS A 202 20.67 -26.93 -8.17
CA LYS A 202 19.35 -27.48 -8.47
C LYS A 202 19.18 -28.92 -7.99
N CYS A 203 20.26 -29.63 -7.72
CA CYS A 203 20.21 -30.96 -7.12
C CYS A 203 19.94 -30.92 -5.60
N LEU A 204 19.95 -29.74 -4.97
CA LEU A 204 19.79 -29.56 -3.53
C LEU A 204 18.42 -28.95 -3.21
N ASP A 205 17.78 -29.41 -2.16
CA ASP A 205 16.60 -28.75 -1.63
C ASP A 205 17.02 -27.61 -0.67
N LEU A 206 16.81 -26.40 -1.13
CA LEU A 206 17.15 -25.18 -0.40
C LEU A 206 15.90 -24.46 0.13
N SER A 207 14.74 -25.11 0.11
CA SER A 207 13.44 -24.49 0.43
C SER A 207 13.31 -24.03 1.88
N GLU A 208 14.01 -24.69 2.80
CA GLU A 208 13.99 -24.35 4.24
C GLU A 208 14.96 -23.22 4.61
N PHE A 209 15.83 -22.80 3.68
CA PHE A 209 16.76 -21.70 3.94
C PHE A 209 16.16 -20.35 3.57
N ALA A 210 16.48 -19.33 4.37
CA ALA A 210 16.15 -17.96 4.02
C ALA A 210 16.65 -17.62 2.61
N PRO A 211 15.88 -16.89 1.77
CA PRO A 211 16.22 -16.62 0.37
C PRO A 211 17.62 -16.01 0.18
N THR A 212 18.07 -15.21 1.15
CA THR A 212 19.41 -14.59 1.13
C THR A 212 20.54 -15.54 1.46
N LEU A 213 20.26 -16.65 2.15
CA LEU A 213 21.22 -17.66 2.61
C LEU A 213 21.21 -18.93 1.76
N ALA A 214 20.16 -19.17 0.99
CA ALA A 214 20.00 -20.38 0.18
C ALA A 214 21.18 -20.63 -0.77
N ALA A 215 21.60 -19.63 -1.55
CA ALA A 215 22.70 -19.79 -2.51
C ALA A 215 24.09 -19.96 -1.84
N PRO A 216 24.46 -19.21 -0.78
CA PRO A 216 25.69 -19.46 -0.03
C PRO A 216 25.72 -20.85 0.62
N ARG A 217 24.69 -21.23 1.36
CA ARG A 217 24.58 -22.55 2.00
C ARG A 217 24.59 -23.69 0.99
N GLY A 218 23.87 -23.50 -0.14
CA GLY A 218 23.88 -24.50 -1.21
C GLY A 218 25.27 -24.74 -1.80
N ARG A 219 26.06 -23.68 -2.05
CA ARG A 219 27.44 -23.80 -2.56
C ARG A 219 28.35 -24.54 -1.57
N GLU A 220 28.27 -24.20 -0.31
CA GLU A 220 29.01 -24.85 0.75
C GLU A 220 28.64 -26.33 0.86
N ALA A 221 27.33 -26.63 0.92
CA ALA A 221 26.82 -28.00 0.98
C ALA A 221 27.23 -28.81 -0.25
N ALA A 222 27.17 -28.23 -1.46
CA ALA A 222 27.64 -28.90 -2.69
C ALA A 222 29.12 -29.25 -2.62
N THR A 223 29.95 -28.33 -2.09
CA THR A 223 31.38 -28.55 -1.91
C THR A 223 31.64 -29.66 -0.88
N CYS A 224 31.00 -29.59 0.27
CA CYS A 224 31.13 -30.59 1.34
C CYS A 224 30.63 -31.98 0.92
N LEU A 225 29.45 -32.06 0.26
CA LEU A 225 28.91 -33.34 -0.24
C LEU A 225 29.85 -33.98 -1.27
N LYS A 226 30.42 -33.20 -2.17
CA LYS A 226 31.38 -33.72 -3.15
C LYS A 226 32.63 -34.30 -2.48
N GLU A 227 33.20 -33.57 -1.53
CA GLU A 227 34.35 -34.04 -0.72
C GLU A 227 34.02 -35.33 0.06
N VAL A 228 32.78 -35.45 0.57
CA VAL A 228 32.32 -36.70 1.22
C VAL A 228 32.29 -37.83 0.19
N PHE A 229 31.71 -37.62 -0.99
CA PHE A 229 31.61 -38.65 -2.05
C PHE A 229 32.96 -39.11 -2.58
N ASP A 230 33.99 -38.26 -2.56
CA ASP A 230 35.34 -38.60 -2.98
C ASP A 230 36.15 -39.39 -1.89
N ARG A 231 35.61 -39.48 -0.62
CA ARG A 231 36.25 -40.20 0.48
C ARG A 231 35.50 -41.45 0.95
N ILE A 232 34.19 -41.52 0.69
CA ILE A 232 33.39 -42.70 1.13
C ILE A 232 33.23 -43.72 -0.02
N PRO A 233 33.09 -45.01 0.28
CA PRO A 233 32.74 -45.99 -0.73
C PRO A 233 31.30 -45.69 -1.26
N MET A 234 31.18 -45.45 -2.55
CA MET A 234 29.90 -45.27 -3.21
C MET A 234 29.40 -46.60 -3.76
N PRO A 235 28.09 -46.86 -3.75
CA PRO A 235 27.54 -48.03 -4.44
C PRO A 235 27.83 -47.98 -5.93
N ALA A 236 27.97 -49.18 -6.56
CA ALA A 236 28.12 -49.25 -8.01
C ALA A 236 26.91 -48.60 -8.69
N ASP A 237 27.11 -47.95 -9.83
CA ASP A 237 26.03 -47.27 -10.56
C ASP A 237 24.83 -48.19 -10.83
N SER A 238 25.07 -49.49 -11.09
CA SER A 238 24.01 -50.50 -11.26
C SER A 238 23.14 -50.75 -10.06
N ALA A 239 23.67 -50.46 -8.81
CA ALA A 239 22.95 -50.64 -7.56
C ALA A 239 22.16 -49.38 -7.15
N ILE A 240 22.30 -48.25 -7.87
CA ILE A 240 21.55 -47.01 -7.62
C ILE A 240 20.30 -47.03 -8.49
N PRO A 241 19.09 -46.75 -7.96
CA PRO A 241 17.86 -46.76 -8.74
C PRO A 241 17.92 -45.81 -9.93
N ASP A 242 17.61 -46.31 -11.12
CA ASP A 242 17.43 -45.52 -12.32
C ASP A 242 15.95 -45.18 -12.55
N ALA A 243 15.65 -44.46 -13.63
CA ALA A 243 14.30 -44.05 -13.95
C ALA A 243 13.32 -45.22 -14.17
N ALA A 244 13.81 -46.36 -14.61
CA ALA A 244 12.99 -47.56 -14.78
C ALA A 244 12.65 -48.20 -13.44
N ALA A 245 13.64 -48.35 -12.55
CA ALA A 245 13.46 -48.84 -11.18
C ALA A 245 12.54 -47.90 -10.35
N VAL A 246 12.71 -46.59 -10.47
CA VAL A 246 11.84 -45.62 -9.83
C VAL A 246 10.36 -45.76 -10.22
N LYS A 247 10.09 -46.05 -11.51
CA LYS A 247 8.72 -46.28 -11.99
C LYS A 247 8.18 -47.66 -11.54
N ALA A 248 9.02 -48.71 -11.58
CA ALA A 248 8.60 -50.06 -11.22
C ALA A 248 8.28 -50.16 -9.71
N ASP A 249 9.15 -49.60 -8.84
CA ASP A 249 9.06 -49.75 -7.38
C ASP A 249 8.42 -48.55 -6.70
N SER A 250 7.94 -47.55 -7.47
CA SER A 250 7.33 -46.29 -6.96
C SER A 250 8.20 -45.61 -5.90
N ILE A 251 9.51 -45.53 -6.15
CA ILE A 251 10.48 -45.00 -5.20
C ILE A 251 10.26 -43.50 -5.06
N THR A 252 9.97 -43.03 -3.83
CA THR A 252 9.83 -41.59 -3.48
C THR A 252 11.04 -41.07 -2.71
N ARG A 253 11.77 -41.97 -2.02
CA ARG A 253 12.96 -41.61 -1.20
C ARG A 253 14.03 -42.65 -1.38
N TRP A 254 15.27 -42.21 -1.47
CA TRP A 254 16.41 -43.11 -1.54
C TRP A 254 17.56 -42.59 -0.71
N ARG A 255 18.14 -43.44 0.11
CA ARG A 255 19.29 -43.15 1.00
C ARG A 255 20.54 -43.77 0.42
N ILE A 256 21.64 -43.03 0.42
CA ILE A 256 22.95 -43.58 0.05
C ILE A 256 23.33 -44.63 1.11
N PRO A 257 23.56 -45.90 0.70
CA PRO A 257 23.87 -46.99 1.62
C PRO A 257 25.06 -46.65 2.56
N GLY A 258 24.90 -46.94 3.85
CA GLY A 258 25.91 -46.62 4.86
C GLY A 258 26.05 -45.14 5.26
N THR A 259 25.15 -44.29 4.84
CA THR A 259 25.17 -42.86 5.16
C THR A 259 23.80 -42.35 5.63
N GLU A 260 23.77 -41.13 6.13
CA GLU A 260 22.53 -40.41 6.46
C GLU A 260 22.03 -39.57 5.27
N ILE A 261 22.77 -39.51 4.15
CA ILE A 261 22.46 -38.66 2.99
C ILE A 261 21.30 -39.25 2.20
N MET A 262 20.26 -38.46 1.97
CA MET A 262 19.00 -38.90 1.35
C MET A 262 18.63 -38.02 0.16
N LEU A 263 18.07 -38.64 -0.86
CA LEU A 263 17.41 -38.00 -1.98
C LEU A 263 15.90 -38.21 -1.88
N VAL A 264 15.13 -37.21 -2.22
CA VAL A 264 13.65 -37.23 -2.19
C VAL A 264 13.11 -36.80 -3.54
N ARG A 265 11.99 -37.41 -3.95
CA ARG A 265 11.25 -37.02 -5.14
C ARG A 265 10.38 -35.80 -4.82
N ILE A 266 10.38 -34.82 -5.70
CA ILE A 266 9.48 -33.66 -5.59
C ILE A 266 8.07 -34.08 -6.03
N ASP A 267 7.08 -33.92 -5.14
CA ASP A 267 5.70 -34.37 -5.37
C ASP A 267 4.83 -33.34 -6.09
N ALA A 268 5.20 -32.03 -6.05
CA ALA A 268 4.39 -30.95 -6.64
C ALA A 268 5.25 -29.80 -7.20
N GLY A 269 4.67 -29.02 -8.10
CA GLY A 269 5.31 -27.83 -8.68
C GLY A 269 5.99 -28.09 -10.03
N PRO A 270 6.72 -27.10 -10.58
CA PRO A 270 7.29 -27.15 -11.93
C PRO A 270 8.42 -28.19 -12.07
N ARG A 271 8.91 -28.74 -10.97
CA ARG A 271 9.96 -29.77 -10.91
C ARG A 271 9.43 -31.11 -10.38
N GLN A 272 8.12 -31.33 -10.48
CA GLN A 272 7.50 -32.58 -10.06
C GLN A 272 8.15 -33.78 -10.75
N GLY A 273 8.58 -34.75 -9.97
CA GLY A 273 9.25 -35.96 -10.44
C GLY A 273 10.77 -35.95 -10.33
N ASP A 274 11.38 -34.77 -10.12
CA ASP A 274 12.83 -34.65 -9.89
C ASP A 274 13.25 -35.25 -8.53
N PHE A 275 14.42 -35.89 -8.48
CA PHE A 275 15.08 -36.30 -7.24
C PHE A 275 16.12 -35.28 -6.84
N ILE A 276 16.05 -34.80 -5.60
CA ILE A 276 17.00 -33.83 -5.04
C ILE A 276 17.45 -34.25 -3.62
N PHE A 277 18.61 -33.79 -3.19
CA PHE A 277 19.07 -33.99 -1.82
C PHE A 277 18.16 -33.27 -0.84
N THR A 278 17.76 -33.95 0.24
CA THR A 278 16.83 -33.38 1.24
C THR A 278 17.42 -32.19 1.98
N PRO A 279 16.59 -31.30 2.53
CA PRO A 279 17.05 -30.15 3.32
C PRO A 279 17.98 -30.57 4.48
N GLU A 280 17.67 -31.66 5.18
CA GLU A 280 18.50 -32.17 6.28
C GLU A 280 19.87 -32.66 5.80
N SER A 281 19.93 -33.25 4.59
CA SER A 281 21.20 -33.67 4.00
C SER A 281 22.06 -32.48 3.62
N VAL A 282 21.43 -31.39 3.15
CA VAL A 282 22.10 -30.14 2.81
C VAL A 282 22.60 -29.43 4.07
N GLU A 283 21.75 -29.30 5.10
CA GLU A 283 22.11 -28.67 6.37
C GLU A 283 23.27 -29.36 7.06
N ARG A 284 23.28 -30.70 7.04
CA ARG A 284 24.32 -31.50 7.70
C ARG A 284 25.55 -31.79 6.84
N ALA A 285 25.63 -31.27 5.62
CA ALA A 285 26.73 -31.54 4.69
C ALA A 285 28.11 -31.22 5.27
N GLU A 286 28.25 -30.10 5.98
CA GLU A 286 29.47 -29.69 6.67
C GLU A 286 29.85 -30.71 7.76
N SER A 287 28.89 -31.15 8.59
CA SER A 287 29.10 -32.14 9.63
C SER A 287 29.52 -33.52 9.07
N TYR A 288 29.01 -33.89 7.90
CA TYR A 288 29.43 -35.09 7.18
C TYR A 288 30.87 -34.96 6.72
N PHE A 289 31.21 -33.84 6.11
CA PHE A 289 32.58 -33.56 5.68
C PHE A 289 33.57 -33.57 6.88
N ALA A 290 33.25 -32.91 7.99
CA ALA A 290 34.08 -32.88 9.19
C ALA A 290 34.40 -34.29 9.69
N ARG A 291 33.44 -35.23 9.64
CA ARG A 291 33.63 -36.65 10.05
C ARG A 291 34.52 -37.46 9.11
N VAL A 292 34.62 -37.10 7.84
CA VAL A 292 35.40 -37.83 6.82
C VAL A 292 36.67 -37.12 6.37
N ARG A 293 36.90 -35.89 6.78
CA ARG A 293 38.01 -35.03 6.33
C ARG A 293 39.38 -35.70 6.54
N SER A 294 39.56 -36.48 7.60
CA SER A 294 40.79 -37.19 7.87
C SER A 294 41.01 -38.48 7.07
N ARG A 295 39.98 -38.94 6.33
CA ARG A 295 40.09 -40.13 5.48
C ARG A 295 40.82 -39.80 4.17
N PRO A 296 41.64 -40.72 3.62
CA PRO A 296 42.26 -40.53 2.32
C PRO A 296 41.19 -40.51 1.21
N TYR A 297 41.49 -39.82 0.12
CA TYR A 297 40.69 -39.87 -1.08
C TYR A 297 40.70 -41.26 -1.72
N LYS A 298 39.60 -41.58 -2.38
CA LYS A 298 39.54 -42.79 -3.23
C LYS A 298 40.51 -42.69 -4.41
N PRO A 299 41.01 -43.79 -4.95
CA PRO A 299 41.85 -43.78 -6.16
C PRO A 299 41.19 -43.12 -7.39
N ASP A 300 39.85 -43.20 -7.49
CA ASP A 300 39.02 -42.66 -8.53
C ASP A 300 38.36 -41.33 -8.20
N ALA A 301 38.84 -40.60 -7.18
CA ALA A 301 38.32 -39.32 -6.79
C ALA A 301 38.49 -38.29 -7.93
N GLY A 302 37.38 -37.68 -8.34
CA GLY A 302 37.35 -36.70 -9.46
C GLY A 302 37.90 -35.34 -9.09
N SER A 303 37.83 -34.93 -7.81
CA SER A 303 38.15 -33.58 -7.38
C SER A 303 38.90 -33.49 -6.02
N PRO A 304 40.07 -34.16 -5.88
CA PRO A 304 40.81 -34.14 -4.63
C PRO A 304 41.29 -32.75 -4.24
N GLY A 305 40.99 -32.29 -3.01
CA GLY A 305 41.33 -30.96 -2.50
C GLY A 305 40.39 -29.85 -3.01
N PHE A 306 39.17 -30.21 -3.42
CA PHE A 306 38.21 -29.24 -3.92
C PHE A 306 37.80 -28.21 -2.85
N TYR A 307 37.61 -28.63 -1.60
CA TYR A 307 37.27 -27.73 -0.50
C TYR A 307 38.39 -26.69 -0.24
N GLU A 308 39.66 -27.14 -0.15
CA GLU A 308 40.76 -26.21 0.00
C GLU A 308 40.89 -25.24 -1.20
N ALA A 309 40.73 -25.74 -2.41
CA ALA A 309 40.73 -24.90 -3.59
C ALA A 309 39.56 -23.90 -3.58
N TYR A 310 38.37 -24.33 -3.17
CA TYR A 310 37.19 -23.47 -3.09
C TYR A 310 37.36 -22.31 -2.09
N VAL A 311 37.89 -22.58 -0.90
CA VAL A 311 38.09 -21.60 0.18
C VAL A 311 39.22 -20.63 -0.14
N THR A 312 40.31 -21.09 -0.81
CA THR A 312 41.51 -20.24 -1.04
C THR A 312 41.40 -19.32 -2.26
N ILE A 313 40.45 -19.51 -3.18
CA ILE A 313 40.35 -18.71 -4.39
C ILE A 313 39.75 -17.33 -4.09
N GLY A 314 40.52 -16.27 -4.35
CA GLY A 314 40.05 -14.88 -4.30
C GLY A 314 39.20 -14.46 -5.49
N GLY A 315 38.56 -13.28 -5.40
CA GLY A 315 37.82 -12.65 -6.48
C GLY A 315 38.74 -11.97 -7.53
N THR A 316 38.13 -11.18 -8.41
CA THR A 316 38.84 -10.45 -9.47
C THR A 316 39.77 -9.37 -8.93
N LEU A 317 39.45 -8.73 -7.81
CA LEU A 317 40.29 -7.74 -7.13
C LEU A 317 41.48 -8.36 -6.41
N PHE A 318 41.42 -9.64 -6.06
CA PHE A 318 42.48 -10.39 -5.44
C PHE A 318 42.91 -11.54 -6.37
N PRO A 319 43.64 -11.26 -7.45
CA PRO A 319 44.05 -12.28 -8.41
C PRO A 319 44.90 -13.35 -7.71
N GLU A 320 44.93 -14.54 -8.26
CA GLU A 320 45.61 -15.70 -7.70
C GLU A 320 47.13 -15.42 -7.51
N SER A 321 47.73 -14.63 -8.39
CA SER A 321 49.11 -14.19 -8.25
C SER A 321 49.37 -13.35 -6.99
N PHE A 322 48.43 -12.48 -6.63
CA PHE A 322 48.48 -11.70 -5.38
C PHE A 322 48.33 -12.62 -4.17
N VAL A 323 47.33 -13.48 -4.17
CA VAL A 323 47.08 -14.40 -3.04
C VAL A 323 48.30 -15.31 -2.83
N ARG A 324 48.90 -15.87 -3.90
CA ARG A 324 50.12 -16.71 -3.81
C ARG A 324 51.36 -15.95 -3.32
N SER A 325 51.42 -14.63 -3.48
CA SER A 325 52.53 -13.81 -3.00
C SER A 325 52.49 -13.53 -1.51
N LEU A 326 51.36 -13.86 -0.83
CA LEU A 326 51.20 -13.64 0.61
C LEU A 326 52.11 -14.60 1.42
N PRO A 327 52.53 -14.18 2.61
CA PRO A 327 53.32 -15.05 3.50
C PRO A 327 52.57 -16.34 3.86
N PRO A 328 53.25 -17.44 4.17
CA PRO A 328 52.63 -18.73 4.48
C PRO A 328 51.61 -18.69 5.62
N TRP A 329 51.80 -17.83 6.62
CA TRP A 329 50.85 -17.66 7.73
C TRP A 329 49.51 -17.09 7.27
N ALA A 330 49.47 -16.32 6.18
CA ALA A 330 48.22 -15.75 5.64
C ALA A 330 47.33 -16.82 5.00
N HIS A 331 47.86 -17.95 4.63
CA HIS A 331 47.11 -19.11 4.09
C HIS A 331 46.61 -20.09 5.15
N THR A 332 46.97 -19.90 6.43
CA THR A 332 46.43 -20.75 7.48
C THR A 332 44.92 -20.57 7.60
N ILE A 333 44.21 -21.69 7.72
CA ILE A 333 42.74 -21.68 7.84
C ILE A 333 42.36 -21.58 9.31
N ILE A 334 41.62 -20.56 9.68
CA ILE A 334 41.07 -20.32 11.02
C ILE A 334 39.56 -20.14 10.89
N LEU A 335 38.76 -20.94 11.61
CA LEU A 335 37.30 -20.91 11.56
C LEU A 335 36.74 -21.05 10.13
N GLY A 336 37.34 -21.93 9.33
CA GLY A 336 36.87 -22.17 7.95
C GLY A 336 37.39 -21.21 6.90
N GLU A 337 38.00 -20.08 7.26
CA GLU A 337 38.54 -19.06 6.35
C GLU A 337 40.04 -18.90 6.49
N THR A 338 40.69 -18.40 5.44
CA THR A 338 42.11 -18.04 5.51
C THR A 338 42.34 -16.74 6.27
N VAL A 339 43.49 -16.59 6.92
CA VAL A 339 43.83 -15.39 7.70
C VAL A 339 43.76 -14.11 6.84
N TRP A 340 44.18 -14.17 5.58
CA TRP A 340 44.11 -13.01 4.71
C TRP A 340 42.65 -12.54 4.44
N GLN A 341 41.69 -13.48 4.37
CA GLN A 341 40.27 -13.17 4.22
C GLN A 341 39.71 -12.47 5.46
N TRP A 342 40.11 -12.95 6.66
CA TRP A 342 39.78 -12.27 7.92
C TRP A 342 40.35 -10.86 7.99
N CYS A 343 41.63 -10.67 7.59
CA CYS A 343 42.24 -9.34 7.52
C CYS A 343 41.51 -8.42 6.54
N ALA A 344 41.13 -8.93 5.36
CA ALA A 344 40.35 -8.18 4.38
C ALA A 344 38.95 -7.82 4.90
N ALA A 345 38.26 -8.73 5.56
CA ALA A 345 36.94 -8.49 6.15
C ALA A 345 36.99 -7.44 7.28
N VAL A 346 37.99 -7.53 8.17
CA VAL A 346 38.19 -6.54 9.25
C VAL A 346 38.53 -5.16 8.68
N LEU A 347 39.41 -5.09 7.66
CA LEU A 347 39.76 -3.84 7.00
C LEU A 347 38.52 -3.22 6.33
N LEU A 348 37.71 -4.02 5.65
CA LEU A 348 36.46 -3.56 5.02
C LEU A 348 35.47 -3.05 6.07
N ALA A 349 35.30 -3.77 7.19
CA ALA A 349 34.43 -3.34 8.28
C ALA A 349 34.93 -2.04 8.92
N ALA A 350 36.23 -1.89 9.12
CA ALA A 350 36.85 -0.66 9.62
C ALA A 350 36.65 0.52 8.65
N ALA A 351 36.85 0.30 7.34
CA ALA A 351 36.64 1.31 6.32
C ALA A 351 35.16 1.73 6.25
N PHE A 352 34.24 0.78 6.28
CA PHE A 352 32.79 1.04 6.32
C PHE A 352 32.40 1.81 7.59
N GLY A 353 32.90 1.41 8.75
CA GLY A 353 32.69 2.10 10.03
C GLY A 353 33.24 3.52 10.02
N LEU A 354 34.41 3.74 9.43
CA LEU A 354 35.02 5.08 9.28
C LEU A 354 34.17 5.98 8.38
N VAL A 355 33.70 5.48 7.24
CA VAL A 355 32.83 6.24 6.32
C VAL A 355 31.49 6.59 7.02
N ALA A 356 30.90 5.64 7.74
CA ALA A 356 29.67 5.88 8.52
C ALA A 356 29.91 6.90 9.66
N PHE A 357 31.04 6.82 10.35
CA PHE A 357 31.44 7.81 11.36
C PHE A 357 31.61 9.20 10.76
N LEU A 358 32.33 9.34 9.65
CA LEU A 358 32.47 10.61 8.94
C LEU A 358 31.11 11.15 8.49
N ALA A 359 30.26 10.30 7.90
CA ALA A 359 28.89 10.68 7.50
C ALA A 359 28.04 11.17 8.68
N SER A 360 28.20 10.58 9.86
CA SER A 360 27.49 11.00 11.07
C SER A 360 28.04 12.33 11.66
N SER A 361 29.29 12.64 11.40
CA SER A 361 29.98 13.80 11.96
C SER A 361 29.78 15.06 11.09
N LEU A 362 29.64 14.91 9.75
CA LEU A 362 29.43 16.04 8.84
C LEU A 362 28.27 16.96 9.21
N PRO A 363 27.07 16.48 9.59
CA PRO A 363 25.95 17.35 9.98
C PRO A 363 26.22 18.23 11.20
N ARG A 364 27.19 17.83 12.04
CA ARG A 364 27.58 18.59 13.23
C ARG A 364 28.51 19.76 12.90
N ILE A 365 29.27 19.65 11.81
CA ILE A 365 30.25 20.65 11.36
C ILE A 365 29.58 21.77 10.57
N PHE A 366 28.58 21.43 9.74
CA PHE A 366 27.89 22.40 8.88
C PHE A 366 26.74 23.09 9.63
N HIS A 367 26.85 24.40 9.84
CA HIS A 367 25.89 25.24 10.57
C HIS A 367 24.71 25.76 9.73
N PRO A 368 24.78 26.02 8.42
CA PRO A 368 23.66 26.50 7.62
C PRO A 368 22.53 25.46 7.57
N GLY A 369 21.27 25.90 7.81
CA GLY A 369 20.12 25.00 7.94
C GLY A 369 19.87 24.08 6.75
N TRP A 370 20.14 24.56 5.51
CA TRP A 370 20.02 23.73 4.31
C TRP A 370 21.10 22.65 4.20
N ALA A 371 22.34 22.98 4.60
CA ALA A 371 23.44 22.03 4.59
C ALA A 371 23.20 20.91 5.62
N ARG A 372 22.68 21.24 6.82
CA ARG A 372 22.30 20.24 7.82
C ARG A 372 21.22 19.29 7.31
N SER A 373 20.22 19.80 6.58
CA SER A 373 19.18 18.97 5.98
C SER A 373 19.75 17.98 4.94
N ILE A 374 20.66 18.41 4.08
CA ILE A 374 21.30 17.54 3.08
C ILE A 374 22.21 16.51 3.75
N THR A 375 23.03 16.93 4.70
CA THR A 375 23.98 16.03 5.38
C THR A 375 23.28 14.99 6.27
N SER A 376 22.04 15.26 6.74
CA SER A 376 21.25 14.28 7.49
C SER A 376 20.88 13.03 6.67
N PHE A 377 20.88 13.12 5.34
CA PHE A 377 20.69 11.96 4.44
C PHE A 377 21.96 11.13 4.23
N LEU A 378 23.14 11.70 4.52
CA LEU A 378 24.40 11.05 4.18
C LEU A 378 24.58 9.74 4.97
N LEU A 379 24.33 9.75 6.27
CA LEU A 379 24.45 8.53 7.09
C LEU A 379 23.49 7.40 6.66
N PRO A 380 22.18 7.63 6.48
CA PRO A 380 21.28 6.61 5.93
C PRO A 380 21.71 6.05 4.57
N VAL A 381 22.17 6.91 3.67
CA VAL A 381 22.66 6.50 2.34
C VAL A 381 23.94 5.65 2.45
N VAL A 382 24.86 6.04 3.32
CA VAL A 382 26.09 5.27 3.58
C VAL A 382 25.77 3.92 4.20
N LEU A 383 24.83 3.87 5.15
CA LEU A 383 24.43 2.60 5.78
C LEU A 383 23.75 1.66 4.77
N ALA A 384 22.82 2.16 3.97
CA ALA A 384 22.12 1.35 2.99
C ALA A 384 23.01 0.99 1.79
N GLY A 385 23.63 1.97 1.14
CA GLY A 385 24.48 1.75 -0.02
C GLY A 385 25.79 1.06 0.31
N GLY A 386 26.41 1.43 1.43
CA GLY A 386 27.66 0.81 1.89
C GLY A 386 27.48 -0.66 2.27
N SER A 387 26.35 -1.03 2.85
CA SER A 387 26.07 -2.44 3.14
C SER A 387 25.91 -3.29 1.87
N LEU A 388 25.33 -2.76 0.80
CA LEU A 388 25.24 -3.45 -0.51
C LEU A 388 26.63 -3.64 -1.12
N ILE A 389 27.47 -2.59 -1.06
CA ILE A 389 28.86 -2.66 -1.56
C ILE A 389 29.67 -3.66 -0.72
N ALA A 390 29.53 -3.64 0.60
CA ALA A 390 30.21 -4.55 1.48
C ALA A 390 29.76 -6.01 1.25
N ASP A 391 28.46 -6.27 1.05
CA ASP A 391 27.95 -7.61 0.71
C ASP A 391 28.55 -8.12 -0.61
N TRP A 392 28.62 -7.26 -1.63
CA TRP A 392 29.25 -7.60 -2.91
C TRP A 392 30.75 -7.89 -2.72
N LEU A 393 31.48 -7.06 -1.98
CA LEU A 393 32.90 -7.25 -1.74
C LEU A 393 33.19 -8.54 -0.95
N LEU A 394 32.45 -8.81 0.11
CA LEU A 394 32.64 -10.01 0.92
C LEU A 394 32.25 -11.29 0.15
N THR A 395 31.17 -11.23 -0.63
CA THR A 395 30.66 -12.41 -1.35
C THR A 395 31.48 -12.74 -2.59
N PHE A 396 31.92 -11.73 -3.37
CA PHE A 396 32.51 -11.96 -4.70
C PHE A 396 34.01 -11.66 -4.76
N GLN A 397 34.54 -10.81 -3.89
CA GLN A 397 35.96 -10.41 -3.93
C GLN A 397 36.79 -11.08 -2.84
N VAL A 398 36.37 -10.98 -1.60
CA VAL A 398 37.00 -11.68 -0.47
C VAL A 398 36.63 -13.17 -0.47
N ARG A 399 35.37 -13.47 -0.93
CA ARG A 399 34.81 -14.81 -1.04
C ARG A 399 34.79 -15.56 0.31
N LEU A 400 34.28 -14.90 1.33
CA LEU A 400 33.95 -15.57 2.57
C LEU A 400 33.00 -16.74 2.32
N THR A 401 33.14 -17.81 3.11
CA THR A 401 32.36 -19.03 3.00
C THR A 401 31.73 -19.38 4.36
N GLY A 402 30.89 -20.39 4.42
CA GLY A 402 30.36 -20.93 5.66
C GLY A 402 29.66 -19.93 6.57
N ASP A 403 29.77 -20.19 7.87
CA ASP A 403 29.12 -19.40 8.92
C ASP A 403 29.61 -17.96 9.00
N SER A 404 30.88 -17.69 8.62
CA SER A 404 31.45 -16.35 8.58
C SER A 404 30.74 -15.45 7.56
N LEU A 405 30.46 -15.97 6.36
CA LEU A 405 29.69 -15.26 5.34
C LEU A 405 28.24 -15.03 5.79
N ILE A 406 27.63 -16.02 6.45
CA ILE A 406 26.25 -15.93 6.93
C ILE A 406 26.12 -14.83 7.99
N ALA A 407 27.02 -14.82 8.99
CA ALA A 407 27.05 -13.78 10.01
C ALA A 407 27.27 -12.39 9.42
N ALA A 408 28.18 -12.27 8.45
CA ALA A 408 28.42 -11.03 7.73
C ALA A 408 27.18 -10.58 6.95
N LYS A 409 26.53 -11.47 6.18
CA LYS A 409 25.31 -11.16 5.42
C LYS A 409 24.17 -10.73 6.33
N LEU A 410 23.96 -11.42 7.44
CA LEU A 410 22.92 -11.06 8.41
C LEU A 410 23.15 -9.64 8.95
N THR A 411 24.38 -9.33 9.37
CA THR A 411 24.76 -8.01 9.88
C THR A 411 24.57 -6.93 8.82
N LEU A 412 25.00 -7.18 7.59
CA LEU A 412 24.85 -6.24 6.48
C LEU A 412 23.38 -6.03 6.09
N ARG A 413 22.55 -7.08 6.11
CA ARG A 413 21.10 -6.96 5.88
C ARG A 413 20.42 -6.13 6.96
N LEU A 414 20.72 -6.38 8.23
CA LEU A 414 20.21 -5.55 9.32
C LEU A 414 20.63 -4.08 9.14
N THR A 415 21.90 -3.84 8.77
CA THR A 415 22.41 -2.49 8.51
C THR A 415 21.73 -1.83 7.30
N LEU A 416 21.48 -2.59 6.22
CA LEU A 416 20.75 -2.14 5.04
C LEU A 416 19.33 -1.66 5.40
N TYR A 417 18.56 -2.49 6.11
CA TYR A 417 17.20 -2.14 6.47
C TYR A 417 17.15 -1.01 7.50
N ALA A 418 18.08 -0.98 8.47
CA ALA A 418 18.21 0.15 9.39
C ALA A 418 18.52 1.46 8.65
N GLY A 419 19.42 1.42 7.66
CA GLY A 419 19.74 2.54 6.79
C GLY A 419 18.54 2.97 5.93
N ALA A 420 17.78 2.01 5.38
CA ALA A 420 16.58 2.28 4.60
C ALA A 420 15.48 2.95 5.44
N ILE A 421 15.22 2.44 6.65
CA ILE A 421 14.27 3.04 7.60
C ILE A 421 14.70 4.46 7.98
N ALA A 422 15.98 4.66 8.30
CA ALA A 422 16.52 5.98 8.62
C ALA A 422 16.40 6.95 7.43
N ALA A 423 16.63 6.48 6.20
CA ALA A 423 16.45 7.27 4.98
C ALA A 423 15.00 7.71 4.80
N VAL A 424 14.04 6.79 4.97
CA VAL A 424 12.61 7.09 4.88
C VAL A 424 12.21 8.12 5.94
N MET A 425 12.65 7.95 7.19
CA MET A 425 12.37 8.92 8.26
C MET A 425 12.95 10.31 7.94
N ALA A 426 14.17 10.38 7.41
CA ALA A 426 14.80 11.63 7.02
C ALA A 426 14.06 12.30 5.85
N ILE A 427 13.70 11.52 4.81
CA ILE A 427 12.94 12.01 3.64
C ILE A 427 11.58 12.56 4.10
N MET A 428 10.84 11.79 4.90
CA MET A 428 9.52 12.19 5.36
C MET A 428 9.58 13.43 6.27
N ALA A 429 10.59 13.54 7.12
CA ALA A 429 10.82 14.74 7.92
C ALA A 429 11.10 15.97 7.04
N TRP A 430 11.95 15.81 6.02
CA TRP A 430 12.27 16.88 5.06
C TRP A 430 11.06 17.30 4.22
N VAL A 431 10.31 16.34 3.67
CA VAL A 431 9.08 16.61 2.90
C VAL A 431 8.04 17.33 3.77
N THR A 432 7.86 16.87 5.01
CA THR A 432 6.93 17.50 5.97
C THR A 432 7.30 18.96 6.22
N GLU A 433 8.58 19.24 6.45
CA GLU A 433 9.06 20.60 6.67
C GLU A 433 8.91 21.48 5.42
N LEU A 434 9.15 20.92 4.23
CA LEU A 434 8.94 21.60 2.96
C LEU A 434 7.46 21.99 2.76
N LEU A 435 6.54 21.04 3.02
CA LEU A 435 5.09 21.26 2.91
C LEU A 435 4.61 22.33 3.91
N VAL A 436 5.09 22.25 5.16
CA VAL A 436 4.75 23.23 6.19
C VAL A 436 5.22 24.64 5.79
N ARG A 437 6.46 24.77 5.29
CA ARG A 437 7.00 26.06 4.83
C ARG A 437 6.28 26.60 3.60
N ALA A 438 5.93 25.72 2.64
CA ALA A 438 5.20 26.13 1.45
C ALA A 438 3.79 26.66 1.77
N ARG A 439 3.10 26.03 2.72
CA ARG A 439 1.77 26.46 3.17
C ARG A 439 1.80 27.72 4.04
N ALA A 440 2.79 27.84 4.91
CA ALA A 440 2.98 29.06 5.68
C ALA A 440 3.15 30.30 4.80
N ARG A 441 3.76 30.17 3.62
CA ARG A 441 3.91 31.28 2.65
C ARG A 441 2.61 31.65 1.94
N ARG A 442 1.62 30.73 1.84
CA ARG A 442 0.34 30.97 1.15
C ARG A 442 -0.75 31.52 2.07
N GLY A 443 -0.51 31.62 3.39
CA GLY A 443 -1.51 32.10 4.35
C GLY A 443 -2.68 31.14 4.55
N ASP A 444 -2.63 29.94 4.02
CA ASP A 444 -3.68 28.94 4.16
C ASP A 444 -3.73 28.46 5.61
N GLY A 445 -4.88 28.66 6.27
CA GLY A 445 -5.13 28.26 7.66
C GLY A 445 -5.22 26.75 7.88
N VAL A 446 -4.59 25.94 7.01
CA VAL A 446 -4.54 24.48 7.19
C VAL A 446 -3.69 24.16 8.41
N ASP A 447 -4.27 23.39 9.30
CA ASP A 447 -3.63 22.99 10.55
C ASP A 447 -2.32 22.21 10.26
N VAL A 448 -1.20 22.84 10.59
CA VAL A 448 0.15 22.27 10.47
C VAL A 448 0.24 20.92 11.21
N GLN A 449 -0.55 20.74 12.28
CA GLN A 449 -0.59 19.50 13.04
C GLN A 449 -1.18 18.34 12.21
N LEU A 450 -2.18 18.63 11.37
CA LEU A 450 -2.77 17.62 10.48
C LEU A 450 -1.76 17.12 9.45
N VAL A 451 -0.98 18.03 8.85
CA VAL A 451 0.09 17.66 7.89
C VAL A 451 1.15 16.79 8.57
N ARG A 452 1.55 17.15 9.79
CA ARG A 452 2.53 16.36 10.56
C ARG A 452 1.96 15.00 10.96
N LEU A 453 0.68 14.93 11.34
CA LEU A 453 0.02 13.67 11.68
C LEU A 453 -0.04 12.74 10.45
N ALA A 454 -0.49 13.24 9.31
CA ALA A 454 -0.54 12.49 8.06
C ALA A 454 0.85 11.95 7.66
N ALA A 455 1.88 12.81 7.75
CA ALA A 455 3.25 12.39 7.47
C ALA A 455 3.74 11.28 8.41
N ARG A 456 3.40 11.34 9.72
CA ARG A 456 3.75 10.27 10.68
C ARG A 456 3.05 8.94 10.35
N VAL A 457 1.76 9.00 9.99
CA VAL A 457 1.01 7.80 9.59
C VAL A 457 1.63 7.18 8.33
N CYS A 458 1.92 7.99 7.30
CA CYS A 458 2.60 7.52 6.10
C CYS A 458 3.98 6.91 6.41
N THR A 459 4.77 7.58 7.27
CA THR A 459 6.07 7.05 7.70
C THR A 459 5.92 5.70 8.38
N PHE A 460 4.96 5.54 9.29
CA PHE A 460 4.70 4.29 9.99
C PHE A 460 4.36 3.16 9.02
N VAL A 461 3.47 3.40 8.04
CA VAL A 461 3.10 2.40 7.04
C VAL A 461 4.30 1.96 6.21
N ILE A 462 5.13 2.91 5.75
CA ILE A 462 6.32 2.59 4.94
C ILE A 462 7.36 1.82 5.78
N VAL A 463 7.59 2.24 7.02
CA VAL A 463 8.53 1.55 7.93
C VAL A 463 8.05 0.14 8.27
N ALA A 464 6.75 -0.05 8.52
CA ALA A 464 6.16 -1.37 8.75
C ALA A 464 6.35 -2.29 7.53
N TRP A 465 6.13 -1.77 6.32
CA TRP A 465 6.38 -2.49 5.08
C TRP A 465 7.86 -2.92 4.94
N ILE A 466 8.80 -1.99 5.17
CA ILE A 466 10.24 -2.31 5.16
C ILE A 466 10.56 -3.37 6.23
N GLY A 467 9.93 -3.29 7.40
CA GLY A 467 10.08 -4.27 8.47
C GLY A 467 9.63 -5.68 8.06
N ILE A 468 8.51 -5.80 7.33
CA ILE A 468 8.04 -7.07 6.78
C ILE A 468 9.05 -7.64 5.77
N GLN A 469 9.55 -6.80 4.85
CA GLN A 469 10.56 -7.21 3.88
C GLN A 469 11.89 -7.62 4.56
N ALA A 470 12.26 -6.93 5.64
CA ALA A 470 13.40 -7.31 6.45
C ALA A 470 13.20 -8.68 7.09
N ALA A 471 12.04 -8.92 7.70
CA ALA A 471 11.71 -10.21 8.33
C ALA A 471 11.76 -11.36 7.31
N ASP A 472 11.14 -11.18 6.13
CA ASP A 472 11.18 -12.15 5.04
C ASP A 472 12.60 -12.47 4.59
N SER A 473 13.43 -11.44 4.38
CA SER A 473 14.82 -11.60 3.96
C SER A 473 15.70 -12.32 5.00
N LEU A 474 15.31 -12.26 6.27
CA LEU A 474 15.99 -12.93 7.40
C LEU A 474 15.44 -14.34 7.66
N GLY A 475 14.42 -14.78 6.90
CA GLY A 475 13.77 -16.08 7.07
C GLY A 475 12.76 -16.15 8.21
N ILE A 476 12.35 -15.00 8.76
CA ILE A 476 11.28 -14.94 9.76
C ILE A 476 9.93 -15.09 9.05
N PRO A 477 9.05 -16.03 9.46
CA PRO A 477 7.77 -16.23 8.83
C PRO A 477 6.91 -14.95 8.93
N VAL A 478 6.55 -14.38 7.76
CA VAL A 478 5.81 -13.10 7.70
C VAL A 478 4.30 -13.25 7.97
N ALA A 479 3.75 -14.46 7.86
CA ALA A 479 2.32 -14.70 8.06
C ALA A 479 1.81 -14.27 9.46
N PRO A 480 2.48 -14.59 10.58
CA PRO A 480 2.10 -14.11 11.91
C PRO A 480 2.18 -12.58 12.04
N LEU A 481 3.19 -11.95 11.40
CA LEU A 481 3.34 -10.49 11.42
C LEU A 481 2.18 -9.82 10.67
N LEU A 482 1.83 -10.33 9.48
CA LEU A 482 0.69 -9.84 8.71
C LEU A 482 -0.65 -10.06 9.43
N ALA A 483 -0.82 -11.21 10.09
CA ALA A 483 -2.02 -11.48 10.91
C ALA A 483 -2.14 -10.48 12.06
N GLY A 484 -1.05 -10.20 12.79
CA GLY A 484 -1.01 -9.22 13.87
C GLY A 484 -1.30 -7.79 13.39
N LEU A 485 -0.66 -7.37 12.28
CA LEU A 485 -0.92 -6.07 11.66
C LEU A 485 -2.36 -5.96 11.13
N GLY A 486 -2.91 -7.05 10.55
CA GLY A 486 -4.28 -7.10 10.08
C GLY A 486 -5.29 -6.95 11.21
N ALA A 487 -5.13 -7.70 12.30
CA ALA A 487 -5.99 -7.59 13.48
C ALA A 487 -5.89 -6.20 14.13
N GLY A 488 -4.67 -5.66 14.30
CA GLY A 488 -4.45 -4.31 14.80
C GLY A 488 -5.02 -3.24 13.87
N GLY A 489 -4.87 -3.40 12.55
CA GLY A 489 -5.44 -2.53 11.54
C GLY A 489 -6.96 -2.50 11.57
N LEU A 490 -7.61 -3.67 11.75
CA LEU A 490 -9.06 -3.77 11.90
C LEU A 490 -9.54 -3.01 13.15
N ALA A 491 -8.84 -3.18 14.29
CA ALA A 491 -9.18 -2.45 15.51
C ALA A 491 -9.09 -0.92 15.32
N VAL A 492 -8.03 -0.44 14.65
CA VAL A 492 -7.87 1.00 14.31
C VAL A 492 -8.95 1.46 13.33
N ALA A 493 -9.30 0.63 12.32
CA ALA A 493 -10.36 0.95 11.35
C ALA A 493 -11.73 1.12 12.03
N LEU A 494 -12.08 0.21 12.95
CA LEU A 494 -13.32 0.31 13.74
C LEU A 494 -13.32 1.54 14.65
N ALA A 495 -12.19 1.86 15.28
CA ALA A 495 -12.07 3.06 16.11
C ALA A 495 -12.16 4.37 15.29
N ALA A 496 -11.70 4.37 14.05
CA ALA A 496 -11.72 5.52 13.15
C ALA A 496 -13.01 5.63 12.31
N GLN A 497 -13.89 4.63 12.35
CA GLN A 497 -15.07 4.49 11.48
C GLN A 497 -15.90 5.78 11.40
N TYR A 498 -16.29 6.34 12.54
CA TYR A 498 -17.10 7.55 12.60
C TYR A 498 -16.41 8.77 11.95
N SER A 499 -15.09 8.90 12.10
CA SER A 499 -14.33 9.98 11.49
C SER A 499 -14.26 9.83 9.97
N ILE A 500 -14.06 8.62 9.48
CA ILE A 500 -14.02 8.30 8.04
C ILE A 500 -15.40 8.51 7.41
N GLU A 501 -16.47 8.10 8.08
CA GLU A 501 -17.86 8.32 7.62
C GLU A 501 -18.15 9.81 7.41
N ASN A 502 -17.72 10.68 8.34
CA ASN A 502 -17.87 12.11 8.21
C ASN A 502 -17.07 12.71 7.04
N LEU A 503 -15.86 12.21 6.79
CA LEU A 503 -15.05 12.63 5.64
C LEU A 503 -15.71 12.25 4.31
N ILE A 504 -16.16 11.00 4.19
CA ILE A 504 -16.86 10.50 2.99
C ILE A 504 -18.13 11.33 2.75
N ALA A 505 -18.94 11.55 3.79
CA ALA A 505 -20.13 12.37 3.69
C ALA A 505 -19.81 13.82 3.26
N GLY A 506 -18.71 14.40 3.75
CA GLY A 506 -18.22 15.71 3.31
C GLY A 506 -17.91 15.75 1.82
N VAL A 507 -17.23 14.72 1.29
CA VAL A 507 -16.94 14.59 -0.15
C VAL A 507 -18.23 14.46 -0.95
N VAL A 508 -19.21 13.65 -0.51
CA VAL A 508 -20.52 13.50 -1.15
C VAL A 508 -21.26 14.83 -1.20
N LEU A 509 -21.34 15.54 -0.07
CA LEU A 509 -21.99 16.86 -0.01
C LEU A 509 -21.35 17.87 -0.97
N PHE A 510 -20.03 17.80 -1.15
CA PHE A 510 -19.30 18.67 -2.06
C PHE A 510 -19.48 18.30 -3.53
N THR A 511 -19.65 17.01 -3.84
CA THR A 511 -19.85 16.49 -5.20
C THR A 511 -21.29 16.69 -5.68
N ASP A 512 -22.26 16.22 -4.91
CA ASP A 512 -23.67 16.21 -5.27
C ASP A 512 -24.33 17.57 -5.05
N LYS A 513 -23.78 18.40 -4.18
CA LYS A 513 -24.23 19.77 -3.88
C LYS A 513 -25.73 19.86 -3.61
N PRO A 514 -26.29 19.06 -2.69
CA PRO A 514 -27.70 19.19 -2.31
C PRO A 514 -28.00 20.58 -1.75
N VAL A 515 -27.02 21.17 -1.08
CA VAL A 515 -26.99 22.57 -0.64
C VAL A 515 -25.67 23.22 -0.99
N ARG A 516 -25.66 24.53 -1.13
CA ARG A 516 -24.47 25.36 -1.33
C ARG A 516 -24.27 26.31 -0.16
N ILE A 517 -23.07 26.83 -0.01
CA ILE A 517 -22.81 27.91 0.94
C ILE A 517 -23.68 29.10 0.56
N GLY A 518 -24.43 29.65 1.51
CA GLY A 518 -25.40 30.72 1.30
C GLY A 518 -26.85 30.24 1.15
N ASP A 519 -27.09 28.95 0.85
CA ASP A 519 -28.46 28.40 0.74
C ASP A 519 -29.14 28.40 2.11
N GLU A 520 -30.42 28.71 2.13
CA GLU A 520 -31.30 28.52 3.25
C GLU A 520 -31.89 27.11 3.22
N CYS A 521 -31.64 26.36 4.26
CA CYS A 521 -32.09 24.98 4.36
C CYS A 521 -32.73 24.67 5.73
N GLN A 522 -33.53 23.62 5.76
CA GLN A 522 -34.06 23.06 6.98
C GLN A 522 -33.50 21.64 7.15
N TYR A 523 -32.94 21.40 8.31
CA TYR A 523 -32.41 20.12 8.79
C TYR A 523 -33.19 19.69 10.04
N GLY A 524 -34.07 18.72 9.90
CA GLY A 524 -35.02 18.40 10.95
C GLY A 524 -35.90 19.59 11.32
N GLU A 525 -35.86 20.03 12.57
CA GLU A 525 -36.57 21.24 13.04
C GLU A 525 -35.77 22.54 12.93
N ILE A 526 -34.49 22.43 12.53
CA ILE A 526 -33.57 23.58 12.48
C ILE A 526 -33.64 24.20 11.07
N ARG A 527 -34.05 25.46 10.98
CA ARG A 527 -34.00 26.26 9.74
C ARG A 527 -32.90 27.29 9.85
N GLY A 528 -32.09 27.40 8.79
CA GLY A 528 -30.98 28.37 8.79
C GLY A 528 -30.21 28.40 7.46
N ARG A 529 -29.20 29.28 7.39
CA ARG A 529 -28.37 29.47 6.21
C ARG A 529 -27.04 28.73 6.36
N VAL A 530 -26.65 28.00 5.33
CA VAL A 530 -25.34 27.30 5.29
C VAL A 530 -24.22 28.33 5.19
N GLU A 531 -23.37 28.43 6.21
CA GLU A 531 -22.20 29.33 6.22
C GLU A 531 -20.95 28.66 5.67
N GLN A 532 -20.73 27.41 6.06
CA GLN A 532 -19.52 26.69 5.69
C GLN A 532 -19.79 25.18 5.61
N ILE A 533 -19.27 24.53 4.57
CA ILE A 533 -19.19 23.08 4.46
C ILE A 533 -17.73 22.70 4.64
N GLY A 534 -17.39 22.11 5.79
CA GLY A 534 -16.04 21.64 6.11
C GLY A 534 -15.84 20.18 5.78
N LEU A 535 -14.61 19.66 5.96
CA LEU A 535 -14.28 18.25 5.71
C LEU A 535 -15.09 17.28 6.59
N ARG A 536 -15.37 17.63 7.85
CA ARG A 536 -16.03 16.77 8.82
C ARG A 536 -17.41 17.26 9.24
N SER A 537 -17.66 18.56 9.18
CA SER A 537 -18.89 19.17 9.68
C SER A 537 -19.32 20.34 8.81
N THR A 538 -20.63 20.54 8.72
CA THR A 538 -21.29 21.68 8.09
C THR A 538 -21.76 22.65 9.17
N ARG A 539 -21.57 23.95 8.95
CA ARG A 539 -22.02 25.03 9.83
C ARG A 539 -23.22 25.74 9.23
N ILE A 540 -24.28 25.83 10.02
CA ILE A 540 -25.51 26.51 9.66
C ILE A 540 -25.77 27.65 10.64
N ARG A 541 -26.09 28.84 10.13
CA ARG A 541 -26.53 29.99 10.89
C ARG A 541 -28.06 29.92 11.03
N GLY A 542 -28.54 29.65 12.23
CA GLY A 542 -29.96 29.67 12.54
C GLY A 542 -30.61 31.03 12.34
N LEU A 543 -31.93 31.07 12.26
CA LEU A 543 -32.69 32.33 12.14
C LEU A 543 -32.54 33.20 13.39
N ASP A 544 -32.30 32.58 14.54
CA ASP A 544 -31.97 33.19 15.83
C ASP A 544 -30.50 33.68 15.94
N ARG A 545 -29.73 33.59 14.84
CA ARG A 545 -28.29 33.89 14.76
C ARG A 545 -27.38 32.90 15.46
N SER A 546 -27.89 31.82 16.05
CA SER A 546 -27.05 30.76 16.60
C SER A 546 -26.20 30.10 15.49
N LEU A 547 -24.99 29.63 15.82
CA LEU A 547 -24.15 28.86 14.92
C LEU A 547 -24.23 27.38 15.30
N ILE A 548 -24.83 26.60 14.41
CA ILE A 548 -25.05 25.17 14.60
C ILE A 548 -24.03 24.40 13.79
N THR A 549 -23.30 23.50 14.43
CA THR A 549 -22.29 22.65 13.77
C THR A 549 -22.81 21.20 13.74
N ILE A 550 -23.01 20.67 12.55
CA ILE A 550 -23.58 19.35 12.34
C ILE A 550 -22.51 18.46 11.68
N PRO A 551 -22.23 17.25 12.20
CA PRO A 551 -21.37 16.27 11.53
C PRO A 551 -21.89 15.95 10.12
N ASN A 552 -21.01 15.87 9.13
CA ASN A 552 -21.43 15.66 7.74
C ASN A 552 -22.16 14.34 7.54
N ALA A 553 -21.78 13.28 8.27
CA ALA A 553 -22.43 11.97 8.22
C ALA A 553 -23.89 12.03 8.68
N GLU A 554 -24.20 12.84 9.68
CA GLU A 554 -25.56 13.08 10.13
C GLU A 554 -26.32 13.97 9.16
N PHE A 555 -25.67 15.06 8.70
CA PHE A 555 -26.25 16.00 7.76
C PHE A 555 -26.66 15.34 6.43
N ALA A 556 -25.88 14.37 5.94
CA ALA A 556 -26.17 13.64 4.72
C ALA A 556 -27.28 12.57 4.87
N LYS A 557 -27.56 12.10 6.09
CA LYS A 557 -28.56 11.04 6.35
C LYS A 557 -29.98 11.55 6.57
N VAL A 558 -30.11 12.78 7.01
CA VAL A 558 -31.42 13.38 7.34
C VAL A 558 -32.03 14.03 6.11
N GLN A 559 -33.38 14.01 6.02
CA GLN A 559 -34.10 14.70 4.98
C GLN A 559 -33.79 16.21 5.06
N LEU A 560 -33.23 16.75 3.97
CA LEU A 560 -32.85 18.14 3.84
C LEU A 560 -33.84 18.85 2.93
N VAL A 561 -34.40 19.96 3.39
CA VAL A 561 -35.25 20.84 2.58
C VAL A 561 -34.47 22.10 2.22
N ASN A 562 -34.27 22.35 0.93
CA ASN A 562 -33.59 23.55 0.43
C ASN A 562 -34.60 24.59 -0.01
N TYR A 563 -34.74 25.67 0.75
CA TYR A 563 -35.67 26.74 0.50
C TYR A 563 -35.19 27.72 -0.59
N THR A 564 -33.87 27.88 -0.74
CA THR A 564 -33.31 28.77 -1.78
C THR A 564 -33.54 28.25 -3.21
N ARG A 565 -33.71 26.93 -3.35
CA ARG A 565 -33.96 26.30 -4.68
C ARG A 565 -35.43 26.11 -5.00
N ARG A 566 -36.34 26.74 -4.26
CA ARG A 566 -37.74 26.79 -4.64
C ARG A 566 -37.88 27.59 -5.92
N ASP A 567 -38.75 27.16 -6.80
CA ASP A 567 -39.14 27.92 -8.01
C ASP A 567 -40.34 28.86 -7.73
N ARG A 568 -41.17 28.49 -6.74
CA ARG A 568 -42.38 29.24 -6.38
C ARG A 568 -42.68 29.08 -4.91
N ILE A 569 -43.35 30.08 -4.32
CA ILE A 569 -43.76 30.04 -2.91
C ILE A 569 -45.29 30.04 -2.84
N PRO A 570 -45.91 29.07 -2.13
CA PRO A 570 -47.34 29.03 -1.93
C PRO A 570 -47.81 30.13 -0.98
N ILE A 571 -48.77 30.92 -1.41
CA ILE A 571 -49.50 31.87 -0.56
C ILE A 571 -50.85 31.25 -0.22
N LYS A 572 -51.19 31.22 1.06
CA LYS A 572 -52.50 30.80 1.59
C LYS A 572 -53.06 31.92 2.45
N LEU A 573 -54.25 32.37 2.15
CA LEU A 573 -54.92 33.46 2.82
C LEU A 573 -56.34 33.01 3.18
N PRO A 574 -56.67 32.75 4.44
CA PRO A 574 -58.06 32.61 4.89
C PRO A 574 -58.65 34.02 5.04
N VAL A 575 -59.77 34.24 4.41
CA VAL A 575 -60.55 35.49 4.49
C VAL A 575 -61.89 35.16 5.11
N GLU A 576 -62.26 35.84 6.16
CA GLU A 576 -63.50 35.66 6.86
C GLU A 576 -64.45 36.80 6.58
N ILE A 577 -65.71 36.48 6.20
CA ILE A 577 -66.77 37.42 5.89
C ILE A 577 -67.94 37.16 6.86
N ARG A 578 -68.68 38.22 7.26
CA ARG A 578 -69.86 38.11 8.11
C ARG A 578 -70.96 37.21 7.49
N PRO A 579 -71.73 36.50 8.31
CA PRO A 579 -72.73 35.53 7.84
C PRO A 579 -74.02 36.24 7.31
N ASP A 580 -74.13 37.57 7.43
CA ASP A 580 -75.21 38.40 6.91
C ASP A 580 -75.13 38.65 5.41
N ALA A 581 -73.97 38.36 4.80
CA ALA A 581 -73.79 38.42 3.35
C ALA A 581 -74.68 37.43 2.62
N SER A 582 -75.45 37.92 1.63
CA SER A 582 -76.31 37.04 0.83
C SER A 582 -75.50 36.05 -0.01
N PRO A 583 -76.02 34.86 -0.33
CA PRO A 583 -75.32 33.90 -1.20
C PRO A 583 -74.96 34.46 -2.56
N GLY A 584 -75.67 35.50 -3.07
CA GLY A 584 -75.35 36.21 -4.30
C GLY A 584 -74.09 37.03 -4.17
N GLN A 585 -73.95 37.79 -3.09
CA GLN A 585 -72.77 38.59 -2.76
C GLN A 585 -71.51 37.73 -2.59
N VAL A 586 -71.66 36.58 -1.92
CA VAL A 586 -70.55 35.64 -1.74
C VAL A 586 -70.08 35.08 -3.10
N ARG A 587 -71.00 34.70 -4.00
CA ARG A 587 -70.63 34.23 -5.34
C ARG A 587 -69.94 35.30 -6.18
N ASP A 588 -70.40 36.51 -6.06
CA ASP A 588 -69.83 37.65 -6.78
C ASP A 588 -68.41 38.00 -6.26
N LEU A 589 -68.19 37.97 -4.95
CA LEU A 589 -66.89 38.08 -4.32
C LEU A 589 -65.92 36.96 -4.77
N LEU A 590 -66.42 35.71 -4.77
CA LEU A 590 -65.59 34.58 -5.21
C LEU A 590 -65.16 34.72 -6.69
N SER A 591 -66.03 35.26 -7.56
CA SER A 591 -65.68 35.49 -8.97
C SER A 591 -64.65 36.61 -9.10
N ARG A 592 -64.82 37.71 -8.39
CA ARG A 592 -63.88 38.85 -8.40
C ARG A 592 -62.54 38.52 -7.83
N PHE A 593 -62.47 37.78 -6.73
CA PHE A 593 -61.18 37.33 -6.22
C PHE A 593 -60.47 36.41 -7.21
N ARG A 594 -61.19 35.61 -8.02
CA ARG A 594 -60.56 34.81 -9.08
C ARG A 594 -60.00 35.70 -10.20
N ASP A 595 -60.79 36.73 -10.62
CA ASP A 595 -60.35 37.66 -11.65
C ASP A 595 -59.14 38.48 -11.20
N LEU A 596 -59.18 39.05 -9.99
CA LEU A 596 -58.09 39.82 -9.37
C LEU A 596 -56.79 39.00 -9.24
N LEU A 597 -56.91 37.75 -8.82
CA LEU A 597 -55.73 36.87 -8.70
C LEU A 597 -55.27 36.35 -10.06
N GLY A 598 -56.20 36.16 -11.04
CA GLY A 598 -55.88 35.73 -12.40
C GLY A 598 -55.07 36.78 -13.18
N ASP A 599 -55.37 38.05 -12.96
CA ASP A 599 -54.71 39.19 -13.61
C ASP A 599 -53.41 39.62 -12.93
N HIS A 600 -53.07 39.05 -11.77
CA HIS A 600 -51.90 39.45 -10.99
C HIS A 600 -50.59 38.94 -11.62
N ALA A 601 -49.75 39.84 -12.15
CA ALA A 601 -48.56 39.51 -12.95
C ALA A 601 -47.48 38.67 -12.23
N ARG A 602 -47.44 38.70 -10.88
CA ARG A 602 -46.44 38.00 -10.07
C ARG A 602 -46.92 36.66 -9.49
N LEU A 603 -48.16 36.24 -9.88
CA LEU A 603 -48.68 34.91 -9.55
C LEU A 603 -48.53 33.96 -10.74
N ASP A 604 -48.39 32.66 -10.47
CA ASP A 604 -48.37 31.65 -11.53
C ASP A 604 -49.76 31.52 -12.18
N PRO A 605 -49.87 31.77 -13.52
CA PRO A 605 -51.13 31.67 -14.23
C PRO A 605 -51.75 30.27 -14.03
N GLY A 606 -53.00 30.21 -13.55
CA GLY A 606 -53.70 28.97 -13.30
C GLY A 606 -53.48 28.34 -11.90
N SER A 607 -52.59 28.91 -11.09
CA SER A 607 -52.42 28.51 -9.68
C SER A 607 -53.48 29.07 -8.72
N PRO A 608 -54.08 30.29 -8.98
CA PRO A 608 -55.06 30.87 -8.07
C PRO A 608 -56.31 29.99 -7.88
N ARG A 609 -56.62 29.73 -6.65
CA ARG A 609 -57.83 28.99 -6.26
C ARG A 609 -58.54 29.75 -5.17
N VAL A 610 -59.77 30.09 -5.39
CA VAL A 610 -60.65 30.77 -4.43
C VAL A 610 -61.83 29.84 -4.14
N ARG A 611 -61.98 29.44 -2.91
CA ARG A 611 -63.02 28.49 -2.47
C ARG A 611 -63.64 28.92 -1.16
N LEU A 612 -64.97 28.79 -1.06
CA LEU A 612 -65.63 28.82 0.22
C LEU A 612 -65.38 27.44 0.92
N THR A 613 -64.66 27.44 2.03
CA THR A 613 -64.23 26.25 2.72
C THR A 613 -65.02 25.96 4.00
N GLY A 614 -65.62 27.03 4.57
CA GLY A 614 -66.37 26.88 5.82
C GLY A 614 -67.48 27.90 5.96
N GLN A 615 -68.50 27.50 6.73
CA GLN A 615 -69.56 28.35 7.21
C GLN A 615 -69.74 28.07 8.72
N SER A 616 -69.67 29.11 9.52
CA SER A 616 -69.99 29.05 10.94
C SER A 616 -71.09 30.05 11.28
N SER A 617 -71.54 30.04 12.53
CA SER A 617 -72.49 31.07 13.03
C SER A 617 -71.88 32.46 13.07
N ALA A 618 -70.56 32.58 13.02
CA ALA A 618 -69.80 33.84 13.12
C ALA A 618 -69.27 34.34 11.78
N ALA A 619 -68.96 33.46 10.81
CA ALA A 619 -68.31 33.85 9.55
C ALA A 619 -68.47 32.82 8.43
N TYR A 620 -68.37 33.27 7.20
CA TYR A 620 -68.03 32.50 6.01
C TYR A 620 -66.53 32.53 5.79
N THR A 621 -65.86 31.39 5.71
CA THR A 621 -64.42 31.29 5.49
C THR A 621 -64.15 31.02 4.01
N ILE A 622 -63.48 31.94 3.35
CA ILE A 622 -62.98 31.82 1.96
C ILE A 622 -61.48 31.55 2.02
N GLU A 623 -61.05 30.43 1.52
CA GLU A 623 -59.64 30.10 1.37
C GLU A 623 -59.17 30.52 -0.01
N ILE A 624 -58.16 31.38 -0.03
CA ILE A 624 -57.42 31.83 -1.19
C ILE A 624 -56.08 31.15 -1.18
N SER A 625 -55.72 30.45 -2.27
CA SER A 625 -54.40 29.86 -2.45
C SER A 625 -53.88 30.16 -3.82
N ALA A 626 -52.61 30.58 -3.89
CA ALA A 626 -51.90 30.88 -5.13
C ALA A 626 -50.42 30.56 -5.01
N LEU A 627 -49.68 30.47 -6.11
CA LEU A 627 -48.23 30.32 -6.16
C LEU A 627 -47.60 31.63 -6.58
N ALA A 628 -46.78 32.24 -5.75
CA ALA A 628 -45.99 33.41 -6.14
C ALA A 628 -44.79 32.99 -6.98
N LEU A 629 -44.51 33.72 -8.07
CA LEU A 629 -43.40 33.51 -9.01
C LEU A 629 -42.11 34.09 -8.43
N THR A 630 -41.75 33.70 -7.21
CA THR A 630 -40.53 34.14 -6.56
C THR A 630 -39.99 33.03 -5.67
N ALA A 631 -38.67 33.02 -5.49
CA ALA A 631 -37.96 32.18 -4.51
C ALA A 631 -37.66 32.95 -3.22
N ASP A 632 -37.76 34.28 -3.23
CA ASP A 632 -37.44 35.12 -2.07
C ASP A 632 -38.68 35.30 -1.16
N GLU A 633 -38.47 35.00 0.11
CA GLU A 633 -39.49 35.12 1.18
C GLU A 633 -39.93 36.58 1.36
N GLY A 634 -38.98 37.53 1.27
CA GLY A 634 -39.28 38.97 1.40
C GLY A 634 -40.19 39.49 0.27
N GLU A 635 -39.87 39.10 -0.96
CA GLU A 635 -40.70 39.44 -2.13
C GLU A 635 -42.09 38.79 -2.06
N MET A 636 -42.16 37.55 -1.58
CA MET A 636 -43.45 36.85 -1.35
C MET A 636 -44.32 37.60 -0.34
N GLN A 637 -43.72 38.12 0.76
CA GLN A 637 -44.49 38.91 1.72
C GLN A 637 -45.03 40.20 1.11
N THR A 638 -44.28 40.85 0.25
CA THR A 638 -44.74 42.03 -0.49
C THR A 638 -45.92 41.69 -1.44
N ILE A 639 -45.82 40.56 -2.17
CA ILE A 639 -46.92 40.07 -3.02
C ILE A 639 -48.15 39.73 -2.17
N ARG A 640 -47.96 39.13 -1.02
CA ARG A 640 -49.01 38.78 -0.06
C ARG A 640 -49.73 40.05 0.44
N GLU A 641 -48.99 41.10 0.76
CA GLU A 641 -49.51 42.37 1.23
C GLU A 641 -50.35 43.05 0.13
N GLU A 642 -49.84 43.12 -1.11
CA GLU A 642 -50.57 43.66 -2.27
C GLU A 642 -51.91 42.94 -2.50
N ILE A 643 -51.90 41.58 -2.44
CA ILE A 643 -53.11 40.78 -2.59
C ILE A 643 -54.10 41.06 -1.46
N LEU A 644 -53.62 41.15 -0.21
CA LEU A 644 -54.46 41.43 0.96
C LEU A 644 -55.14 42.81 0.82
N LEU A 645 -54.40 43.84 0.43
CA LEU A 645 -54.94 45.20 0.27
C LEU A 645 -56.00 45.22 -0.86
N ALA A 646 -55.72 44.55 -2.00
CA ALA A 646 -56.67 44.47 -3.11
C ALA A 646 -57.93 43.69 -2.72
N ILE A 647 -57.85 42.67 -1.88
CA ILE A 647 -58.97 41.93 -1.33
C ILE A 647 -59.80 42.82 -0.38
N MET A 648 -59.11 43.64 0.47
CA MET A 648 -59.76 44.56 1.37
C MET A 648 -60.59 45.60 0.61
N ASP A 649 -60.00 46.22 -0.44
CA ASP A 649 -60.67 47.18 -1.30
C ASP A 649 -61.92 46.59 -1.97
N GLU A 650 -61.86 45.33 -2.43
CA GLU A 650 -62.99 44.66 -3.07
C GLU A 650 -64.11 44.33 -2.08
N ILE A 651 -63.76 43.97 -0.83
CA ILE A 651 -64.74 43.74 0.25
C ILE A 651 -65.44 45.03 0.63
N GLU A 652 -64.72 46.14 0.77
CA GLU A 652 -65.27 47.45 1.09
C GLU A 652 -66.21 47.94 -0.05
N HIS A 653 -65.80 47.83 -1.30
CA HIS A 653 -66.63 48.24 -2.44
C HIS A 653 -67.98 47.48 -2.52
N ARG A 654 -68.05 46.26 -1.97
CA ARG A 654 -69.25 45.41 -1.98
C ARG A 654 -70.10 45.52 -0.71
N GLN A 655 -69.73 46.42 0.20
CA GLN A 655 -70.43 46.61 1.47
C GLN A 655 -70.60 45.32 2.28
N CYS A 656 -69.67 44.36 2.15
CA CYS A 656 -69.58 43.18 2.99
C CYS A 656 -68.78 43.53 4.25
N SER A 657 -69.25 43.16 5.43
CA SER A 657 -68.57 43.44 6.68
C SER A 657 -67.82 42.22 7.18
N MET A 658 -66.72 42.40 7.96
CA MET A 658 -65.99 41.33 8.62
C MET A 658 -66.47 41.06 10.03
N PRO A 659 -66.29 39.81 10.55
CA PRO A 659 -66.66 39.47 11.91
C PRO A 659 -65.89 40.36 12.93
N GLY A 660 -66.64 41.05 13.86
CA GLY A 660 -66.05 41.89 14.89
C GLY A 660 -66.01 43.40 14.63
N ASP A 661 -66.52 43.87 13.51
CA ASP A 661 -66.65 45.30 13.20
C ASP A 661 -68.06 45.81 13.52
N ASP A 662 -68.24 46.21 14.79
CA ASP A 662 -69.48 46.81 15.25
C ASP A 662 -69.63 48.31 14.85
N THR A 663 -68.63 48.88 14.19
CA THR A 663 -68.60 50.32 13.82
C THR A 663 -68.87 50.55 12.31
N GLY A 664 -69.18 49.52 11.55
CA GLY A 664 -69.52 49.64 10.13
C GLY A 664 -68.34 49.80 9.17
N SER A 665 -67.07 49.65 9.67
CA SER A 665 -65.90 49.64 8.82
C SER A 665 -65.40 48.20 8.55
N PRO A 666 -65.08 47.81 7.34
CA PRO A 666 -64.57 46.50 7.03
C PRO A 666 -63.12 46.37 7.51
N LEU A 667 -62.87 45.61 8.58
CA LEU A 667 -61.51 45.24 8.99
C LEU A 667 -61.20 43.80 8.65
N LEU A 668 -60.15 43.57 7.90
CA LEU A 668 -59.61 42.26 7.54
C LEU A 668 -58.97 41.62 8.79
N ARG A 669 -59.45 40.48 9.30
CA ARG A 669 -58.68 39.57 10.12
C ARG A 669 -57.97 38.57 9.20
N ALA A 670 -56.66 38.75 9.03
CA ALA A 670 -55.78 37.73 8.50
C ALA A 670 -55.21 36.94 9.69
N ALA A 671 -55.38 35.65 9.70
CA ALA A 671 -54.78 34.73 10.70
C ALA A 671 -53.33 34.42 10.33
#